data_354deaa311461c4187efe9b72bca9d5d
#
_entry.id   354deaa311461c4187efe9b72bca9d5d
#
_cell.length_a   1.000
_cell.length_b   1.000
_cell.length_c   1.000
_cell.angle_alpha   90.00
_cell.angle_beta   90.00
_cell.angle_gamma   90.00
#
_symmetry.space_group_name_H-M   'P 1'
#
loop_
_entity.id
_entity.type
_entity.pdbx_description
1 polymer ?
#
loop_
_entity_poly.entity_id
_entity_poly.type
_entity_poly.pdbx_seq_one_letter_code
_entity_poly.pdbx_strand_id
1 'polypeptide(L)'
;AGPVTPWPRTVPVRLEPRDDGGGARDDIMITTLGEVRTSLADGSFDPEADRVTTSDGRVLDHYYRDSLGITYYKPLDKSIFPVPPSGWCTWYYYYRVVNPAEVIANAHWIAENLAPFGARYVQLDDGWQGMGERGAGAWRDWSTIDTRFQEIGLGGLADSIRSLGLEAGIWIAPHGQSNTQVARSSKVFLWAPGDSSASTTWEGRYLMDPTAPAAPAYLGGIFKQLRDLDFTYFKIDGQTIVVHEYGDKTKYMHGPVPQGEPREVGAELYRKTLRTIRGAIGDSSYLLASWGTPLEGVGLYNGSRTGGDIVQGWDGVLGAVSTVQRWNFLHNIAWYSDPDVLIVRPPMREGTARVWSTIMGLTGQALMSSDRLIDLPDSRVELLRRVYPATDIRPLDLYRPTNTRKPIMDLKVSHLGRDYDVVGVFNYDPDNSSNRLLSWSALGLDSTALYHVYDFWNGTYYGSWEHGIFIDVPPGDVRVITLVRATERPELISTSRHITQGWVDLRALSHGGSATKPSLSGESRVIGGDPYTLTVGLPRGKSSFRIATARASGSAGGAPVRVSWTSHQGYATVTIRTDSTQVVRWGIDFEPAAPYVYPVTSPQRIEATATGLSNFMLHWPVEYYPRSAYQVEVDGRPVGEAFGARASVAGLAPGKEHRISVRSMWADGSAAEKAAELTWTPTVPDSVYISELEPLSVQQDWEQLGVNRAVRGSALSVGGKEYAKGIGTLSESQVSYRIFGSFARLEASVGLDDGVRRRSPAQAIFEVRGDGKTLWRSDTLSRGSAAVPVSVDVSGVDELTLVVTPVVQPNTDRDDSDPADWLDARLIASPTGSGL
;
A
#
# COMPACT_ATOMS: atom_id res chain seq x y z
N ALA A 1 -2.50 23.11 -7.22
CA ALA A 1 -1.22 22.69 -6.65
C ALA A 1 -0.90 23.71 -5.56
N GLY A 2 -0.78 23.29 -4.32
CA GLY A 2 -0.22 24.12 -3.26
C GLY A 2 1.24 24.42 -3.57
N PRO A 3 1.84 25.45 -2.97
CA PRO A 3 3.25 25.72 -3.16
C PRO A 3 4.02 24.46 -2.71
N VAL A 4 4.61 23.78 -3.67
CA VAL A 4 5.56 22.72 -3.40
C VAL A 4 6.71 23.37 -2.68
N THR A 5 6.98 22.96 -1.45
CA THR A 5 8.21 23.40 -0.79
C THR A 5 9.36 22.91 -1.66
N PRO A 6 10.21 23.80 -2.17
CA PRO A 6 11.33 23.35 -3.00
C PRO A 6 12.11 22.29 -2.23
N TRP A 7 12.47 21.24 -2.92
CA TRP A 7 13.39 20.25 -2.37
C TRP A 7 14.61 20.96 -1.79
N PRO A 8 14.99 20.74 -0.54
CA PRO A 8 16.15 21.40 0.03
C PRO A 8 17.39 21.02 -0.78
N ARG A 9 18.24 22.02 -1.08
CA ARG A 9 19.52 21.77 -1.78
C ARG A 9 20.42 20.81 -1.02
N THR A 10 20.25 20.75 0.29
CA THR A 10 20.98 19.83 1.18
C THR A 10 19.99 18.99 1.95
N VAL A 11 20.27 17.72 2.04
CA VAL A 11 19.48 16.74 2.80
C VAL A 11 20.26 16.40 4.06
N PRO A 12 19.68 16.52 5.26
CA PRO A 12 20.31 16.06 6.48
C PRO A 12 20.66 14.56 6.37
N VAL A 13 21.85 14.21 6.80
CA VAL A 13 22.34 12.83 6.75
C VAL A 13 22.82 12.38 8.11
N ARG A 14 22.80 11.09 8.30
CA ARG A 14 23.33 10.42 9.48
C ARG A 14 24.24 9.29 9.03
N LEU A 15 25.36 9.14 9.70
CA LEU A 15 26.29 8.04 9.53
C LEU A 15 25.86 6.89 10.44
N GLU A 16 25.58 5.73 9.88
CA GLU A 16 25.36 4.50 10.65
C GLU A 16 26.39 3.44 10.27
N PRO A 17 26.88 2.66 11.28
CA PRO A 17 27.73 1.51 10.98
C PRO A 17 26.95 0.47 10.21
N ARG A 18 27.57 -0.12 9.21
CA ARG A 18 27.00 -1.20 8.43
C ARG A 18 27.10 -2.50 9.21
N ASP A 19 25.95 -3.14 9.47
CA ASP A 19 25.88 -4.41 10.19
C ASP A 19 25.88 -5.60 9.20
N ASP A 20 26.99 -5.74 8.44
CA ASP A 20 27.18 -6.82 7.48
C ASP A 20 28.29 -7.81 7.86
N GLY A 21 28.77 -7.76 9.11
CA GLY A 21 29.83 -8.65 9.62
C GLY A 21 31.19 -8.46 8.94
N GLY A 22 31.36 -7.50 8.08
CA GLY A 22 32.53 -7.25 7.24
C GLY A 22 33.31 -5.98 7.55
N GLY A 23 33.41 -5.57 8.82
CA GLY A 23 34.13 -4.37 9.22
C GLY A 23 33.32 -3.09 9.03
N ALA A 24 33.40 -2.19 10.01
CA ALA A 24 32.62 -0.96 10.05
C ALA A 24 32.82 -0.12 8.79
N ARG A 25 31.85 -0.13 7.89
CA ARG A 25 31.67 0.93 6.90
C ARG A 25 30.67 1.92 7.50
N ASP A 26 31.06 3.18 7.56
CA ASP A 26 30.14 4.26 7.89
C ASP A 26 29.19 4.45 6.70
N ASP A 27 27.99 3.91 6.76
CA ASP A 27 26.96 4.20 5.78
C ASP A 27 26.19 5.45 6.19
N ILE A 28 25.92 6.31 5.21
CA ILE A 28 25.15 7.52 5.43
C ILE A 28 23.69 7.25 5.19
N MET A 29 22.88 7.48 6.22
CA MET A 29 21.43 7.48 6.13
C MET A 29 20.93 8.87 5.81
N ILE A 30 20.27 9.03 4.69
CA ILE A 30 19.67 10.29 4.28
C ILE A 30 18.32 10.45 4.95
N THR A 31 18.17 11.52 5.73
CA THR A 31 16.92 11.88 6.40
C THR A 31 16.35 13.17 5.82
N THR A 32 15.04 13.37 5.89
CA THR A 32 14.41 14.57 5.31
C THR A 32 14.39 15.76 6.23
N LEU A 33 14.42 15.56 7.53
CA LEU A 33 14.40 16.64 8.52
C LEU A 33 15.02 16.17 9.84
N GLY A 34 15.90 17.01 10.40
CA GLY A 34 16.23 17.01 11.80
C GLY A 34 17.14 15.93 12.32
N GLU A 35 17.52 16.16 13.52
CA GLU A 35 18.49 15.42 14.28
C GLU A 35 17.96 14.05 14.67
N VAL A 36 18.65 13.01 14.28
CA VAL A 36 18.58 11.75 14.96
C VAL A 36 19.87 11.58 15.75
N ARG A 37 19.73 11.44 17.07
CA ARG A 37 20.87 11.36 17.97
C ARG A 37 21.49 9.99 17.93
N THR A 38 22.71 9.90 17.44
CA THR A 38 23.58 8.74 17.61
C THR A 38 24.94 9.18 18.04
N SER A 39 25.80 8.21 18.34
CA SER A 39 27.25 8.44 18.56
C SER A 39 28.01 8.78 17.27
N LEU A 40 27.32 8.81 16.13
CA LEU A 40 27.90 9.11 14.82
C LEU A 40 27.69 10.59 14.47
N ALA A 41 28.58 11.12 13.62
CA ALA A 41 28.48 12.50 13.18
C ALA A 41 27.28 12.71 12.28
N ASP A 42 26.49 13.71 12.55
CA ASP A 42 25.43 14.21 11.67
C ASP A 42 26.04 15.02 10.52
N GLY A 43 25.26 15.25 9.48
CA GLY A 43 25.72 15.96 8.33
C GLY A 43 24.61 16.39 7.39
N SER A 44 25.00 16.78 6.19
CA SER A 44 24.11 17.14 5.10
C SER A 44 24.57 16.51 3.80
N PHE A 45 23.62 16.19 2.92
CA PHE A 45 23.86 15.70 1.57
C PHE A 45 23.39 16.73 0.55
N ASP A 46 24.26 17.09 -0.37
CA ASP A 46 23.96 17.89 -1.56
C ASP A 46 23.76 16.93 -2.75
N PRO A 47 22.53 16.70 -3.22
CA PRO A 47 22.24 15.78 -4.30
C PRO A 47 22.87 16.18 -5.63
N GLU A 48 22.96 17.47 -5.91
CA GLU A 48 23.53 17.98 -7.18
C GLU A 48 25.04 17.81 -7.24
N ALA A 49 25.71 18.02 -6.12
CA ALA A 49 27.15 17.84 -6.01
C ALA A 49 27.56 16.38 -5.72
N ASP A 50 26.59 15.51 -5.40
CA ASP A 50 26.84 14.15 -4.88
C ASP A 50 27.82 14.19 -3.70
N ARG A 51 27.59 15.12 -2.76
CA ARG A 51 28.53 15.42 -1.69
C ARG A 51 27.86 15.33 -0.33
N VAL A 52 28.48 14.61 0.57
CA VAL A 52 28.15 14.60 2.00
C VAL A 52 29.14 15.46 2.78
N THR A 53 28.61 16.31 3.65
CA THR A 53 29.40 17.05 4.65
C THR A 53 28.91 16.66 6.02
N THR A 54 29.79 16.13 6.86
CA THR A 54 29.44 15.71 8.22
C THR A 54 29.64 16.87 9.22
N SER A 55 28.99 16.81 10.36
CA SER A 55 29.09 17.84 11.42
C SER A 55 30.49 17.93 12.03
N ASP A 56 31.30 16.86 11.94
CA ASP A 56 32.73 16.84 12.37
C ASP A 56 33.68 17.37 11.28
N GLY A 57 33.14 17.87 10.16
CA GLY A 57 33.90 18.50 9.09
C GLY A 57 34.47 17.57 8.03
N ARG A 58 34.14 16.30 8.03
CA ARG A 58 34.46 15.41 6.89
C ARG A 58 33.66 15.78 5.65
N VAL A 59 34.27 15.68 4.49
CA VAL A 59 33.63 15.86 3.17
C VAL A 59 33.84 14.59 2.37
N LEU A 60 32.74 14.02 1.88
CA LEU A 60 32.72 12.85 1.01
C LEU A 60 32.14 13.26 -0.35
N ASP A 61 33.02 13.47 -1.31
CA ASP A 61 32.63 13.76 -2.70
C ASP A 61 32.22 12.50 -3.43
N HIS A 62 31.28 12.64 -4.34
CA HIS A 62 30.74 11.55 -5.16
C HIS A 62 30.27 10.35 -4.33
N TYR A 63 29.54 10.64 -3.28
CA TYR A 63 29.16 9.63 -2.28
C TYR A 63 28.29 8.52 -2.87
N TYR A 64 27.27 8.86 -3.63
CA TYR A 64 26.44 7.85 -4.29
C TYR A 64 27.21 7.07 -5.33
N ARG A 65 27.98 7.78 -6.15
CA ARG A 65 28.72 7.15 -7.24
C ARG A 65 29.84 6.24 -6.73
N ASP A 66 30.68 6.75 -5.82
CA ASP A 66 31.94 6.09 -5.45
C ASP A 66 31.81 5.24 -4.18
N SER A 67 31.08 5.71 -3.16
CA SER A 67 30.92 4.98 -1.89
C SER A 67 29.77 3.97 -1.94
N LEU A 68 28.64 4.33 -2.56
CA LEU A 68 27.50 3.43 -2.69
C LEU A 68 27.50 2.61 -3.99
N GLY A 69 28.43 2.88 -4.91
CA GLY A 69 28.58 2.13 -6.17
C GLY A 69 27.45 2.39 -7.19
N ILE A 70 26.77 3.52 -7.10
CA ILE A 70 25.74 3.92 -8.08
C ILE A 70 26.43 4.62 -9.24
N THR A 71 27.07 3.87 -10.11
CA THR A 71 27.94 4.32 -11.20
C THR A 71 27.33 5.45 -12.04
N TYR A 72 26.05 5.40 -12.28
CA TYR A 72 25.31 6.36 -13.11
C TYR A 72 24.52 7.37 -12.29
N TYR A 73 24.92 7.62 -11.05
CA TYR A 73 24.21 8.54 -10.18
C TYR A 73 23.95 9.88 -10.87
N LYS A 74 22.71 10.30 -10.82
CA LYS A 74 22.21 11.60 -11.20
C LYS A 74 21.03 11.88 -10.28
N PRO A 75 20.94 13.07 -9.69
CA PRO A 75 19.80 13.43 -8.87
C PRO A 75 18.51 13.41 -9.68
N LEU A 76 17.41 13.06 -9.02
CA LEU A 76 16.07 13.07 -9.62
C LEU A 76 15.67 14.51 -9.99
N ASP A 77 15.38 14.72 -11.26
CA ASP A 77 14.82 15.99 -11.72
C ASP A 77 13.32 16.06 -11.36
N LYS A 78 13.00 16.95 -10.42
CA LYS A 78 11.63 17.19 -9.96
C LYS A 78 10.94 18.35 -10.67
N SER A 79 11.55 18.95 -11.67
CA SER A 79 10.99 20.10 -12.38
C SER A 79 9.69 19.76 -13.11
N ILE A 80 9.55 18.54 -13.64
CA ILE A 80 8.37 18.06 -14.37
C ILE A 80 7.47 17.23 -13.45
N PHE A 81 8.06 16.33 -12.67
CA PHE A 81 7.36 15.47 -11.73
C PHE A 81 7.80 15.80 -10.31
N PRO A 82 7.20 16.84 -9.67
CA PRO A 82 7.63 17.30 -8.35
C PRO A 82 7.27 16.34 -7.21
N VAL A 83 6.35 15.40 -7.45
CA VAL A 83 5.88 14.39 -6.51
C VAL A 83 5.79 13.03 -7.19
N PRO A 84 5.82 11.92 -6.45
CA PRO A 84 5.60 10.59 -7.00
C PRO A 84 4.23 10.46 -7.67
N PRO A 85 4.06 9.57 -8.66
CA PRO A 85 2.78 9.37 -9.32
C PRO A 85 1.73 8.78 -8.39
N SER A 86 0.47 9.15 -8.66
CA SER A 86 -0.70 8.62 -7.95
C SER A 86 -1.77 8.22 -8.95
N GLY A 87 -2.27 7.00 -8.86
CA GLY A 87 -3.24 6.50 -9.81
C GLY A 87 -3.71 5.07 -9.55
N TRP A 88 -4.03 4.38 -10.61
CA TRP A 88 -4.55 3.02 -10.58
C TRP A 88 -3.95 2.19 -11.71
N CYS A 89 -3.80 0.88 -11.47
CA CYS A 89 -3.21 -0.10 -12.37
C CYS A 89 -4.12 -1.32 -12.50
N THR A 90 -4.24 -1.89 -13.68
CA THR A 90 -5.15 -3.01 -13.93
C THR A 90 -4.64 -4.35 -13.44
N TRP A 91 -3.32 -4.53 -13.18
CA TRP A 91 -2.68 -5.83 -13.08
C TRP A 91 -3.27 -6.73 -12.00
N TYR A 92 -3.19 -6.36 -10.75
CA TYR A 92 -3.48 -7.26 -9.62
C TYR A 92 -4.97 -7.55 -9.38
N TYR A 93 -5.84 -7.08 -10.24
CA TYR A 93 -7.24 -7.51 -10.26
C TYR A 93 -7.59 -8.25 -11.55
N TYR A 94 -7.23 -7.69 -12.70
CA TYR A 94 -7.69 -8.18 -14.00
C TYR A 94 -6.67 -9.06 -14.68
N TYR A 95 -5.38 -8.97 -14.31
CA TYR A 95 -4.31 -9.66 -15.02
C TYR A 95 -4.48 -9.48 -16.53
N ARG A 96 -4.15 -10.50 -17.32
CA ARG A 96 -4.27 -10.45 -18.78
C ARG A 96 -5.69 -10.51 -19.33
N VAL A 97 -6.71 -10.72 -18.48
CA VAL A 97 -8.12 -10.76 -18.92
C VAL A 97 -8.80 -9.39 -18.88
N VAL A 98 -8.04 -8.35 -18.60
CA VAL A 98 -8.53 -6.97 -18.64
C VAL A 98 -9.22 -6.64 -19.97
N ASN A 99 -10.29 -5.85 -19.89
CA ASN A 99 -11.02 -5.37 -21.05
C ASN A 99 -11.33 -3.86 -20.93
N PRO A 100 -11.60 -3.17 -22.06
CA PRO A 100 -11.82 -1.73 -22.06
C PRO A 100 -13.00 -1.28 -21.19
N ALA A 101 -14.08 -2.05 -21.14
CA ALA A 101 -15.26 -1.68 -20.35
C ALA A 101 -14.95 -1.58 -18.87
N GLU A 102 -14.19 -2.52 -18.33
CA GLU A 102 -13.73 -2.49 -16.92
C GLU A 102 -12.75 -1.34 -16.66
N VAL A 103 -11.83 -1.08 -17.59
CA VAL A 103 -10.90 0.06 -17.44
C VAL A 103 -11.68 1.37 -17.40
N ILE A 104 -12.63 1.57 -18.31
CA ILE A 104 -13.45 2.78 -18.39
C ILE A 104 -14.36 2.90 -17.14
N ALA A 105 -14.96 1.81 -16.68
CA ALA A 105 -15.79 1.83 -15.47
C ALA A 105 -14.99 2.25 -14.23
N ASN A 106 -13.77 1.71 -14.04
CA ASN A 106 -12.90 2.15 -12.95
C ASN A 106 -12.40 3.59 -13.15
N ALA A 107 -12.12 4.02 -14.38
CA ALA A 107 -11.72 5.40 -14.67
C ALA A 107 -12.82 6.40 -14.30
N HIS A 108 -14.09 6.11 -14.60
CA HIS A 108 -15.21 6.92 -14.14
C HIS A 108 -15.28 6.98 -12.61
N TRP A 109 -15.18 5.83 -11.97
CA TRP A 109 -15.17 5.78 -10.51
C TRP A 109 -14.01 6.58 -9.90
N ILE A 110 -12.80 6.48 -10.49
CA ILE A 110 -11.62 7.25 -10.05
C ILE A 110 -11.86 8.75 -10.21
N ALA A 111 -12.41 9.18 -11.34
CA ALA A 111 -12.68 10.59 -11.61
C ALA A 111 -13.61 11.20 -10.55
N GLU A 112 -14.59 10.44 -10.09
CA GLU A 112 -15.56 10.89 -9.09
C GLU A 112 -15.03 10.75 -7.64
N ASN A 113 -14.33 9.67 -7.32
CA ASN A 113 -14.05 9.25 -5.94
C ASN A 113 -12.60 9.43 -5.47
N LEU A 114 -11.60 9.41 -6.37
CA LEU A 114 -10.19 9.52 -6.02
C LEU A 114 -9.45 10.68 -6.71
N ALA A 115 -9.87 11.14 -7.88
CA ALA A 115 -9.25 12.28 -8.53
C ALA A 115 -9.38 13.57 -7.69
N PRO A 116 -10.50 13.85 -6.99
CA PRO A 116 -10.55 14.94 -6.02
C PRO A 116 -9.49 14.82 -4.93
N PHE A 117 -9.09 13.61 -4.58
CA PHE A 117 -8.05 13.27 -3.61
C PHE A 117 -6.64 13.22 -4.21
N GLY A 118 -6.49 13.35 -5.52
CA GLY A 118 -5.22 13.51 -6.21
C GLY A 118 -4.78 12.30 -7.04
N ALA A 119 -5.63 11.29 -7.24
CA ALA A 119 -5.39 10.27 -8.26
C ALA A 119 -5.37 10.93 -9.64
N ARG A 120 -4.39 10.54 -10.47
CA ARG A 120 -4.17 11.14 -11.78
C ARG A 120 -4.08 10.12 -12.90
N TYR A 121 -3.41 9.00 -12.67
CA TYR A 121 -3.08 8.03 -13.71
C TYR A 121 -4.03 6.83 -13.71
N VAL A 122 -4.40 6.37 -14.91
CA VAL A 122 -5.05 5.09 -15.16
C VAL A 122 -4.12 4.30 -16.07
N GLN A 123 -3.47 3.29 -15.52
CA GLN A 123 -2.49 2.49 -16.23
C GLN A 123 -3.08 1.17 -16.68
N LEU A 124 -3.09 0.92 -17.98
CA LEU A 124 -3.35 -0.38 -18.59
C LEU A 124 -2.09 -1.24 -18.51
N ASP A 125 -2.14 -2.34 -17.79
CA ASP A 125 -1.03 -3.30 -17.63
C ASP A 125 -1.07 -4.40 -18.70
N ASP A 126 -0.31 -5.49 -18.54
CA ASP A 126 -0.19 -6.63 -19.45
C ASP A 126 -1.58 -7.20 -19.84
N GLY A 127 -1.81 -7.46 -21.11
CA GLY A 127 -3.04 -8.06 -21.64
C GLY A 127 -3.70 -7.28 -22.79
N TRP A 128 -3.18 -6.11 -23.15
CA TRP A 128 -3.69 -5.30 -24.27
C TRP A 128 -3.10 -5.68 -25.61
N GLN A 129 -1.88 -6.20 -25.62
CA GLN A 129 -1.11 -6.55 -26.81
C GLN A 129 -1.56 -7.86 -27.43
N GLY A 130 -1.25 -8.02 -28.69
CA GLY A 130 -1.58 -9.22 -29.45
C GLY A 130 -0.78 -10.44 -29.04
N MET A 131 -1.26 -11.60 -29.47
CA MET A 131 -0.57 -12.86 -29.27
C MET A 131 0.30 -13.17 -30.48
N GLY A 132 1.60 -13.33 -30.26
CA GLY A 132 2.51 -13.87 -31.24
C GLY A 132 2.39 -15.40 -31.39
N GLU A 133 3.42 -16.04 -31.94
CA GLU A 133 3.46 -17.49 -32.11
C GLU A 133 3.54 -18.20 -30.74
N ARG A 134 3.08 -19.45 -30.74
CA ARG A 134 2.99 -20.27 -29.53
C ARG A 134 4.34 -20.54 -28.88
N GLY A 135 4.41 -20.47 -27.57
CA GLY A 135 5.59 -20.74 -26.75
C GLY A 135 5.70 -19.78 -25.59
N ALA A 136 6.80 -19.84 -24.84
CA ALA A 136 7.09 -18.86 -23.78
C ALA A 136 7.01 -17.43 -24.32
N GLY A 137 6.31 -16.56 -23.63
CA GLY A 137 6.11 -15.18 -24.05
C GLY A 137 5.25 -14.98 -25.30
N ALA A 138 4.35 -15.90 -25.66
CA ALA A 138 3.50 -15.81 -26.87
C ALA A 138 2.72 -14.51 -27.01
N TRP A 139 2.37 -13.86 -25.90
CA TRP A 139 1.63 -12.59 -25.83
C TRP A 139 2.53 -11.35 -25.86
N ARG A 140 3.68 -11.41 -26.46
CA ARG A 140 4.61 -10.28 -26.63
C ARG A 140 4.64 -9.82 -28.08
N ASP A 141 3.49 -9.58 -28.68
CA ASP A 141 3.39 -8.98 -30.00
C ASP A 141 2.97 -7.51 -29.90
N TRP A 142 3.94 -6.62 -30.00
CA TRP A 142 3.74 -5.17 -29.91
C TRP A 142 3.23 -4.54 -31.21
N SER A 143 3.07 -5.31 -32.26
CA SER A 143 2.58 -4.84 -33.58
C SER A 143 1.07 -4.96 -33.73
N THR A 144 0.42 -5.70 -32.83
CA THR A 144 -1.03 -5.92 -32.83
C THR A 144 -1.62 -5.73 -31.43
N ILE A 145 -2.93 -5.57 -31.37
CA ILE A 145 -3.65 -5.47 -30.11
C ILE A 145 -4.57 -6.69 -29.92
N ASP A 146 -4.83 -7.05 -28.67
CA ASP A 146 -5.76 -8.14 -28.33
C ASP A 146 -7.16 -7.85 -28.88
N THR A 147 -7.90 -8.90 -29.24
CA THR A 147 -9.23 -8.79 -29.85
C THR A 147 -10.22 -8.03 -29.00
N ARG A 148 -10.09 -8.09 -27.67
CA ARG A 148 -10.94 -7.35 -26.71
C ARG A 148 -10.83 -5.83 -26.86
N PHE A 149 -9.70 -5.33 -27.36
CA PHE A 149 -9.44 -3.91 -27.54
C PHE A 149 -9.67 -3.43 -28.99
N GLN A 150 -9.95 -4.31 -29.94
CA GLN A 150 -10.01 -3.94 -31.39
C GLN A 150 -11.13 -2.94 -31.69
N GLU A 151 -12.27 -3.02 -31.00
CA GLU A 151 -13.41 -2.15 -31.26
C GLU A 151 -13.14 -0.69 -30.95
N ILE A 152 -12.57 -0.44 -29.74
CA ILE A 152 -12.28 0.92 -29.27
C ILE A 152 -10.87 1.38 -29.70
N GLY A 153 -9.93 0.45 -29.83
CA GLY A 153 -8.50 0.73 -30.00
C GLY A 153 -7.86 1.34 -28.76
N LEU A 154 -6.51 1.33 -28.73
CA LEU A 154 -5.77 1.96 -27.63
C LEU A 154 -5.97 3.48 -27.59
N GLY A 155 -6.10 4.12 -28.74
CA GLY A 155 -6.37 5.56 -28.84
C GLY A 155 -7.72 5.93 -28.23
N GLY A 156 -8.79 5.20 -28.60
CA GLY A 156 -10.13 5.45 -28.04
C GLY A 156 -10.21 5.17 -26.54
N LEU A 157 -9.43 4.20 -26.04
CA LEU A 157 -9.31 3.96 -24.61
C LEU A 157 -8.59 5.14 -23.90
N ALA A 158 -7.47 5.60 -24.44
CA ALA A 158 -6.73 6.75 -23.90
C ALA A 158 -7.60 8.01 -23.90
N ASP A 159 -8.33 8.28 -24.99
CA ASP A 159 -9.27 9.39 -25.10
C ASP A 159 -10.39 9.31 -24.06
N SER A 160 -10.92 8.11 -23.83
CA SER A 160 -11.95 7.89 -22.79
C SER A 160 -11.42 8.23 -21.41
N ILE A 161 -10.21 7.80 -21.07
CA ILE A 161 -9.57 8.11 -19.78
C ILE A 161 -9.33 9.63 -19.66
N ARG A 162 -8.79 10.27 -20.71
CA ARG A 162 -8.46 11.70 -20.70
C ARG A 162 -9.69 12.60 -20.67
N SER A 163 -10.79 12.17 -21.28
CA SER A 163 -12.07 12.90 -21.22
C SER A 163 -12.60 13.09 -19.79
N LEU A 164 -12.14 12.23 -18.86
CA LEU A 164 -12.45 12.29 -17.43
C LEU A 164 -11.45 13.17 -16.63
N GLY A 165 -10.49 13.82 -17.30
CA GLY A 165 -9.45 14.61 -16.65
C GLY A 165 -8.32 13.78 -16.03
N LEU A 166 -8.21 12.51 -16.42
CA LEU A 166 -7.16 11.59 -15.98
C LEU A 166 -6.08 11.44 -17.07
N GLU A 167 -4.95 10.86 -16.71
CA GLU A 167 -3.83 10.58 -17.61
C GLU A 167 -3.78 9.09 -17.92
N ALA A 168 -3.57 8.74 -19.20
CA ALA A 168 -3.48 7.36 -19.62
C ALA A 168 -2.04 6.83 -19.45
N GLY A 169 -1.91 5.66 -18.85
CA GLY A 169 -0.67 4.92 -18.70
C GLY A 169 -0.72 3.57 -19.39
N ILE A 170 0.44 3.04 -19.78
CA ILE A 170 0.55 1.75 -20.45
C ILE A 170 1.79 0.98 -20.01
N TRP A 171 1.63 -0.34 -19.90
CA TRP A 171 2.71 -1.28 -19.63
C TRP A 171 3.22 -1.90 -20.95
N ILE A 172 4.52 -2.19 -20.98
CA ILE A 172 5.17 -2.88 -22.11
C ILE A 172 6.46 -3.56 -21.64
N ALA A 173 6.79 -4.72 -22.23
CA ALA A 173 8.09 -5.38 -22.10
C ALA A 173 8.84 -5.27 -23.45
N PRO A 174 9.53 -4.16 -23.72
CA PRO A 174 9.81 -3.69 -25.08
C PRO A 174 10.99 -4.35 -25.78
N HIS A 175 11.84 -5.10 -25.05
CA HIS A 175 13.07 -5.66 -25.57
C HIS A 175 12.90 -7.04 -26.23
N GLY A 176 11.71 -7.63 -26.12
CA GLY A 176 11.35 -8.88 -26.74
C GLY A 176 10.25 -8.76 -27.77
N GLN A 177 10.08 -9.78 -28.60
CA GLN A 177 9.02 -9.92 -29.59
C GLN A 177 8.68 -11.39 -29.75
N SER A 178 7.40 -11.73 -29.92
CA SER A 178 6.96 -13.10 -30.14
C SER A 178 6.31 -13.34 -31.49
N ASN A 179 6.17 -12.30 -32.30
CA ASN A 179 5.73 -12.41 -33.67
C ASN A 179 6.92 -12.65 -34.60
N THR A 180 7.05 -13.86 -35.16
CA THR A 180 8.15 -14.27 -36.01
C THR A 180 8.23 -13.42 -37.29
N GLN A 181 7.11 -13.00 -37.89
CA GLN A 181 7.10 -12.17 -39.07
C GLN A 181 7.69 -10.79 -38.78
N VAL A 182 7.32 -10.18 -37.67
CA VAL A 182 7.86 -8.90 -37.20
C VAL A 182 9.35 -9.04 -36.90
N ALA A 183 9.74 -10.09 -36.18
CA ALA A 183 11.13 -10.33 -35.85
C ALA A 183 12.01 -10.49 -37.10
N ARG A 184 11.54 -11.16 -38.14
CA ARG A 184 12.23 -11.34 -39.39
C ARG A 184 12.31 -10.05 -40.24
N SER A 185 11.21 -9.34 -40.35
CA SER A 185 11.12 -8.15 -41.22
C SER A 185 11.84 -6.94 -40.62
N SER A 186 11.82 -6.76 -39.32
CA SER A 186 12.41 -5.61 -38.61
C SER A 186 13.94 -5.63 -38.61
N LYS A 187 14.54 -6.83 -38.67
CA LYS A 187 16.00 -7.02 -38.68
C LYS A 187 16.69 -6.51 -37.40
N VAL A 188 16.03 -6.57 -36.28
CA VAL A 188 16.55 -6.07 -34.99
C VAL A 188 16.61 -7.14 -33.90
N PHE A 189 16.30 -8.41 -34.20
CA PHE A 189 16.26 -9.48 -33.22
C PHE A 189 17.34 -10.52 -33.49
N LEU A 190 17.78 -11.17 -32.39
CA LEU A 190 18.74 -12.27 -32.42
C LEU A 190 18.09 -13.57 -32.94
N TRP A 191 18.80 -14.29 -33.76
CA TRP A 191 18.37 -15.56 -34.37
C TRP A 191 19.39 -16.68 -34.16
N ALA A 192 18.92 -17.91 -33.90
CA ALA A 192 19.75 -19.09 -33.82
C ALA A 192 20.03 -19.68 -35.21
N PRO A 193 21.22 -20.28 -35.45
CA PRO A 193 21.47 -21.08 -36.65
C PRO A 193 20.35 -22.12 -36.82
N GLY A 194 19.83 -22.28 -38.02
CA GLY A 194 18.78 -23.25 -38.32
C GLY A 194 17.36 -22.76 -38.00
N ASP A 195 17.16 -21.46 -37.89
CA ASP A 195 15.84 -20.82 -37.74
C ASP A 195 15.13 -21.12 -36.37
N SER A 196 15.84 -21.67 -35.41
CA SER A 196 15.36 -21.74 -34.05
C SER A 196 15.51 -20.38 -33.36
N SER A 197 14.64 -20.09 -32.39
CA SER A 197 14.75 -18.86 -31.62
C SER A 197 16.07 -18.83 -30.86
N ALA A 198 16.77 -17.72 -30.95
CA ALA A 198 18.10 -17.62 -30.39
C ALA A 198 18.14 -17.43 -28.91
N SER A 199 17.26 -16.70 -28.40
CA SER A 199 17.10 -16.55 -26.99
C SER A 199 15.63 -16.32 -26.71
N THR A 200 15.00 -17.33 -26.15
CA THR A 200 13.77 -17.10 -25.42
C THR A 200 14.13 -16.29 -24.19
N THR A 201 13.63 -15.10 -24.14
CA THR A 201 13.67 -14.26 -22.94
C THR A 201 12.30 -14.22 -22.32
N TRP A 202 12.20 -13.82 -21.06
CA TRP A 202 10.90 -13.54 -20.44
C TRP A 202 10.10 -12.50 -21.26
N GLU A 203 10.77 -11.55 -21.90
CA GLU A 203 10.14 -10.51 -22.70
C GLU A 203 9.61 -10.98 -24.07
N GLY A 204 9.86 -12.20 -24.47
CA GLY A 204 9.37 -12.74 -25.73
C GLY A 204 10.22 -13.86 -26.31
N ARG A 205 9.81 -14.34 -27.48
CA ARG A 205 10.51 -15.41 -28.20
C ARG A 205 11.86 -14.95 -28.77
N TYR A 206 11.95 -13.68 -29.13
CA TYR A 206 13.13 -13.09 -29.76
C TYR A 206 13.61 -11.89 -28.96
N LEU A 207 14.86 -11.89 -28.55
CA LEU A 207 15.49 -10.76 -27.86
C LEU A 207 15.98 -9.75 -28.89
N MET A 208 15.71 -8.48 -28.66
CA MET A 208 16.21 -7.39 -29.50
C MET A 208 17.73 -7.27 -29.38
N ASP A 209 18.39 -7.08 -30.53
CA ASP A 209 19.79 -6.70 -30.60
C ASP A 209 19.91 -5.17 -30.65
N PRO A 210 20.30 -4.50 -29.54
CA PRO A 210 20.37 -3.04 -29.48
C PRO A 210 21.53 -2.47 -30.36
N THR A 211 22.42 -3.32 -30.85
CA THR A 211 23.50 -2.92 -31.75
C THR A 211 23.09 -2.91 -33.21
N ALA A 212 21.95 -3.53 -33.55
CA ALA A 212 21.41 -3.53 -34.89
C ALA A 212 21.11 -2.09 -35.34
N PRO A 213 21.51 -1.68 -36.57
CA PRO A 213 21.32 -0.30 -37.06
C PRO A 213 19.86 0.17 -37.04
N ALA A 214 18.89 -0.75 -37.20
CA ALA A 214 17.48 -0.46 -37.19
C ALA A 214 16.84 -0.47 -35.77
N ALA A 215 17.55 -0.92 -34.73
CA ALA A 215 17.01 -1.06 -33.39
C ALA A 215 16.47 0.26 -32.79
N PRO A 216 17.16 1.41 -32.89
CA PRO A 216 16.62 2.66 -32.41
C PRO A 216 15.33 3.07 -33.09
N ALA A 217 15.21 2.87 -34.39
CA ALA A 217 14.00 3.20 -35.15
C ALA A 217 12.84 2.26 -34.79
N TYR A 218 13.11 0.98 -34.61
CA TYR A 218 12.10 0.00 -34.18
C TYR A 218 11.58 0.31 -32.79
N LEU A 219 12.46 0.38 -31.80
CA LEU A 219 12.11 0.63 -30.41
C LEU A 219 11.46 2.01 -30.23
N GLY A 220 12.07 3.05 -30.75
CA GLY A 220 11.52 4.41 -30.70
C GLY A 220 10.18 4.53 -31.43
N GLY A 221 9.99 3.77 -32.54
CA GLY A 221 8.72 3.73 -33.27
C GLY A 221 7.55 3.22 -32.44
N ILE A 222 7.75 2.15 -31.66
CA ILE A 222 6.73 1.61 -30.73
C ILE A 222 6.32 2.66 -29.70
N PHE A 223 7.30 3.25 -29.03
CA PHE A 223 7.02 4.24 -27.97
C PHE A 223 6.44 5.54 -28.52
N LYS A 224 6.93 5.97 -29.70
CA LYS A 224 6.34 7.13 -30.38
C LYS A 224 4.88 6.88 -30.76
N GLN A 225 4.53 5.70 -31.26
CA GLN A 225 3.16 5.35 -31.58
C GLN A 225 2.26 5.40 -30.33
N LEU A 226 2.69 4.83 -29.21
CA LEU A 226 1.94 4.89 -27.96
C LEU A 226 1.84 6.32 -27.43
N ARG A 227 2.90 7.11 -27.56
CA ARG A 227 2.89 8.53 -27.18
C ARG A 227 1.97 9.38 -28.05
N ASP A 228 1.92 9.09 -29.35
CA ASP A 228 1.02 9.75 -30.32
C ASP A 228 -0.46 9.37 -30.06
N LEU A 229 -0.73 8.27 -29.33
CA LEU A 229 -2.05 7.90 -28.80
C LEU A 229 -2.32 8.49 -27.40
N ASP A 230 -1.52 9.47 -26.99
CA ASP A 230 -1.66 10.23 -25.75
C ASP A 230 -1.43 9.44 -24.45
N PHE A 231 -0.69 8.34 -24.48
CA PHE A 231 -0.16 7.75 -23.27
C PHE A 231 0.99 8.60 -22.72
N THR A 232 0.93 8.91 -21.41
CA THR A 232 1.89 9.79 -20.73
C THR A 232 2.61 9.11 -19.55
N TYR A 233 2.22 7.90 -19.19
CA TYR A 233 2.86 7.07 -18.17
C TYR A 233 3.24 5.74 -18.80
N PHE A 234 4.52 5.38 -18.75
CA PHE A 234 5.06 4.17 -19.34
C PHE A 234 5.71 3.30 -18.25
N LYS A 235 5.17 2.10 -18.04
CA LYS A 235 5.79 1.07 -17.21
C LYS A 235 6.50 0.09 -18.15
N ILE A 236 7.83 0.04 -18.08
CA ILE A 236 8.63 -0.93 -18.83
C ILE A 236 9.07 -2.06 -17.91
N ASP A 237 8.81 -3.28 -18.31
CA ASP A 237 8.99 -4.46 -17.46
C ASP A 237 10.15 -5.35 -17.93
N GLY A 238 10.57 -6.32 -17.11
CA GLY A 238 11.67 -7.23 -17.39
C GLY A 238 13.06 -6.61 -17.27
N GLN A 239 13.20 -5.43 -16.71
CA GLN A 239 14.37 -4.59 -16.87
C GLN A 239 15.65 -5.20 -16.29
N THR A 240 15.63 -5.81 -15.11
CA THR A 240 16.81 -6.47 -14.54
C THR A 240 17.22 -7.69 -15.37
N ILE A 241 16.25 -8.41 -15.94
CA ILE A 241 16.53 -9.54 -16.84
C ILE A 241 17.26 -9.03 -18.08
N VAL A 242 16.77 -7.97 -18.69
CA VAL A 242 17.37 -7.37 -19.91
C VAL A 242 18.77 -6.84 -19.64
N VAL A 243 19.01 -6.17 -18.52
CA VAL A 243 20.35 -5.75 -18.11
C VAL A 243 21.30 -6.94 -18.07
N HIS A 244 20.88 -8.04 -17.44
CA HIS A 244 21.65 -9.26 -17.34
C HIS A 244 21.88 -9.90 -18.72
N GLU A 245 20.85 -9.99 -19.55
CA GLU A 245 20.94 -10.55 -20.89
C GLU A 245 21.87 -9.74 -21.80
N TYR A 246 21.84 -8.42 -21.72
CA TYR A 246 22.76 -7.55 -22.49
C TYR A 246 24.19 -7.54 -21.94
N GLY A 247 24.39 -7.99 -20.69
CA GLY A 247 25.72 -8.24 -20.11
C GLY A 247 26.33 -9.58 -20.49
N ASP A 248 25.53 -10.54 -20.96
CA ASP A 248 25.99 -11.89 -21.27
C ASP A 248 26.61 -11.99 -22.65
N LYS A 249 27.94 -11.97 -22.69
CA LYS A 249 28.72 -12.13 -23.93
C LYS A 249 28.41 -13.43 -24.65
N THR A 250 28.10 -14.52 -23.92
CA THR A 250 27.89 -15.84 -24.53
C THR A 250 26.62 -15.90 -25.35
N LYS A 251 25.58 -15.18 -24.99
CA LYS A 251 24.36 -15.07 -25.77
C LYS A 251 24.60 -14.50 -27.18
N TYR A 252 25.57 -13.61 -27.28
CA TYR A 252 25.92 -12.97 -28.54
C TYR A 252 27.01 -13.72 -29.33
N MET A 253 27.88 -14.50 -28.67
CA MET A 253 28.93 -15.25 -29.35
C MET A 253 28.45 -16.58 -29.93
N HIS A 254 27.49 -17.24 -29.34
CA HIS A 254 26.93 -18.52 -29.75
C HIS A 254 25.53 -18.40 -30.32
N GLY A 255 24.98 -17.20 -30.23
CA GLY A 255 23.69 -16.90 -30.81
C GLY A 255 23.72 -16.97 -32.29
N PRO A 256 22.55 -16.98 -32.87
CA PRO A 256 22.37 -16.89 -34.28
C PRO A 256 22.77 -15.55 -34.72
N VAL A 257 23.04 -15.71 -35.83
CA VAL A 257 23.34 -14.65 -36.65
C VAL A 257 22.14 -13.88 -37.08
N PRO A 258 22.38 -12.93 -37.51
CA PRO A 258 23.24 -11.94 -37.89
C PRO A 258 22.56 -10.81 -38.47
N GLN A 259 22.10 -10.09 -37.69
CA GLN A 259 21.92 -8.81 -38.27
C GLN A 259 22.88 -7.80 -37.68
N GLY A 260 23.74 -8.27 -36.91
CA GLY A 260 24.88 -7.64 -36.33
C GLY A 260 25.42 -8.50 -35.20
N GLU A 261 26.66 -8.94 -35.28
CA GLU A 261 27.33 -9.35 -34.07
C GLU A 261 27.33 -8.15 -33.13
N PRO A 262 26.88 -8.28 -31.86
CA PRO A 262 26.95 -7.19 -30.94
C PRO A 262 28.42 -6.79 -30.75
N ARG A 263 28.69 -5.57 -31.07
CA ARG A 263 30.04 -5.00 -30.93
C ARG A 263 30.33 -4.59 -29.50
N GLU A 264 29.26 -4.41 -28.71
CA GLU A 264 29.29 -3.94 -27.33
C GLU A 264 28.38 -4.83 -26.47
N VAL A 265 28.70 -4.97 -25.19
CA VAL A 265 27.91 -5.67 -24.20
C VAL A 265 27.89 -4.88 -22.90
N GLY A 266 26.91 -5.11 -22.05
CA GLY A 266 26.83 -4.55 -20.71
C GLY A 266 25.90 -3.36 -20.58
N ALA A 267 26.05 -2.65 -19.47
CA ALA A 267 25.15 -1.58 -19.05
C ALA A 267 24.93 -0.49 -20.10
N GLU A 268 25.94 -0.13 -20.87
CA GLU A 268 25.82 0.92 -21.88
C GLU A 268 24.86 0.55 -23.01
N LEU A 269 24.78 -0.73 -23.40
CA LEU A 269 23.77 -1.18 -24.36
C LEU A 269 22.35 -0.99 -23.81
N TYR A 270 22.15 -1.38 -22.58
CA TYR A 270 20.88 -1.18 -21.92
C TYR A 270 20.53 0.32 -21.84
N ARG A 271 21.45 1.15 -21.38
CA ARG A 271 21.27 2.60 -21.34
C ARG A 271 21.00 3.22 -22.71
N LYS A 272 21.55 2.66 -23.79
CA LYS A 272 21.25 3.07 -25.16
C LYS A 272 19.77 2.85 -25.50
N THR A 273 19.20 1.71 -25.12
CA THR A 273 17.76 1.46 -25.34
C THR A 273 16.90 2.43 -24.52
N LEU A 274 17.27 2.71 -23.28
CA LEU A 274 16.55 3.67 -22.44
C LEU A 274 16.60 5.10 -22.98
N ARG A 275 17.76 5.55 -23.52
CA ARG A 275 17.86 6.85 -24.20
C ARG A 275 16.95 6.92 -25.43
N THR A 276 16.84 5.81 -26.18
CA THR A 276 15.94 5.70 -27.33
C THR A 276 14.47 5.82 -26.88
N ILE A 277 14.08 5.10 -25.82
CA ILE A 277 12.74 5.18 -25.24
C ILE A 277 12.46 6.62 -24.77
N ARG A 278 13.36 7.20 -23.96
CA ARG A 278 13.20 8.56 -23.44
C ARG A 278 13.06 9.59 -24.56
N GLY A 279 13.89 9.47 -25.63
CA GLY A 279 13.79 10.33 -26.80
C GLY A 279 12.46 10.21 -27.54
N ALA A 280 11.83 9.04 -27.53
CA ALA A 280 10.55 8.81 -28.20
C ALA A 280 9.35 9.32 -27.38
N ILE A 281 9.37 9.15 -26.04
CA ILE A 281 8.27 9.58 -25.18
C ILE A 281 8.39 11.03 -24.70
N GLY A 282 9.59 11.61 -24.74
CA GLY A 282 9.89 12.96 -24.23
C GLY A 282 9.93 13.03 -22.71
N ASP A 283 10.45 14.15 -22.17
CA ASP A 283 10.63 14.34 -20.71
C ASP A 283 9.32 14.57 -19.96
N SER A 284 8.26 14.99 -20.64
CA SER A 284 6.93 15.17 -20.07
C SER A 284 6.17 13.88 -19.80
N SER A 285 6.71 12.73 -20.21
CA SER A 285 6.15 11.41 -19.92
C SER A 285 6.87 10.76 -18.76
N TYR A 286 6.09 10.15 -17.84
CA TYR A 286 6.65 9.38 -16.73
C TYR A 286 7.15 8.02 -17.22
N LEU A 287 8.36 7.63 -16.83
CA LEU A 287 8.96 6.34 -17.15
C LEU A 287 9.28 5.59 -15.87
N LEU A 288 8.60 4.46 -15.68
CA LEU A 288 8.81 3.53 -14.58
C LEU A 288 9.52 2.27 -15.10
N ALA A 289 10.62 1.90 -14.46
CA ALA A 289 11.25 0.59 -14.65
C ALA A 289 10.62 -0.44 -13.71
N SER A 290 10.28 -1.61 -14.22
CA SER A 290 9.72 -2.73 -13.44
C SER A 290 10.60 -3.98 -13.57
N TRP A 291 10.39 -4.93 -12.65
CA TRP A 291 11.16 -6.15 -12.45
C TRP A 291 12.58 -5.91 -11.90
N GLY A 292 12.66 -5.91 -10.58
CA GLY A 292 13.89 -5.67 -9.82
C GLY A 292 14.26 -4.19 -9.72
N THR A 293 15.51 -3.93 -9.40
CA THR A 293 16.03 -2.59 -9.15
C THR A 293 17.23 -2.32 -10.04
N PRO A 294 17.00 -1.95 -11.33
CA PRO A 294 18.07 -1.80 -12.31
C PRO A 294 18.83 -0.47 -12.12
N LEU A 295 19.90 -0.50 -11.32
CA LEU A 295 20.75 0.66 -11.03
C LEU A 295 21.37 1.28 -12.27
N GLU A 296 21.54 0.51 -13.33
CA GLU A 296 22.05 0.96 -14.63
C GLU A 296 21.15 2.00 -15.29
N GLY A 297 19.89 2.06 -14.92
CA GLY A 297 18.93 3.04 -15.47
C GLY A 297 18.86 4.35 -14.71
N VAL A 298 19.58 4.52 -13.60
CA VAL A 298 19.61 5.77 -12.85
C VAL A 298 19.90 6.96 -13.75
N GLY A 299 19.12 8.04 -13.57
CA GLY A 299 19.18 9.26 -14.38
C GLY A 299 18.41 9.19 -15.71
N LEU A 300 17.79 8.04 -16.06
CA LEU A 300 16.94 7.87 -17.24
C LEU A 300 15.49 7.53 -16.91
N TYR A 301 15.23 6.98 -15.70
CA TYR A 301 13.90 6.76 -15.17
C TYR A 301 13.42 7.93 -14.33
N ASN A 302 12.09 8.08 -14.23
CA ASN A 302 11.46 8.86 -13.17
C ASN A 302 11.21 8.02 -11.93
N GLY A 303 10.94 6.73 -12.10
CA GLY A 303 10.72 5.78 -11.02
C GLY A 303 11.24 4.39 -11.31
N SER A 304 11.44 3.61 -10.26
CA SER A 304 11.86 2.21 -10.35
C SER A 304 11.16 1.35 -9.30
N ARG A 305 10.74 0.14 -9.74
CA ARG A 305 10.37 -0.94 -8.82
C ARG A 305 11.54 -1.23 -7.89
N THR A 306 11.23 -1.55 -6.65
CA THR A 306 12.23 -1.83 -5.60
C THR A 306 12.16 -3.24 -5.06
N GLY A 307 11.19 -4.03 -5.52
CA GLY A 307 10.98 -5.41 -5.10
C GLY A 307 10.24 -6.25 -6.13
N GLY A 308 9.94 -7.48 -5.75
CA GLY A 308 9.07 -8.38 -6.51
C GLY A 308 7.62 -7.92 -6.50
N ASP A 309 6.78 -8.66 -7.20
CA ASP A 309 5.34 -8.42 -7.22
C ASP A 309 4.73 -8.63 -5.84
N ILE A 310 3.81 -7.74 -5.46
CA ILE A 310 3.12 -7.86 -4.18
C ILE A 310 2.11 -9.00 -4.24
N VAL A 311 2.17 -9.87 -3.23
CA VAL A 311 1.16 -10.90 -3.03
C VAL A 311 0.14 -10.38 -2.02
N GLN A 312 -1.16 -10.57 -2.32
CA GLN A 312 -2.21 -10.18 -1.40
C GLN A 312 -2.10 -10.98 -0.10
N GLY A 313 -1.91 -10.30 1.01
CA GLY A 313 -1.81 -10.90 2.34
C GLY A 313 -0.64 -10.37 3.14
N TRP A 314 -0.47 -10.94 4.32
CA TRP A 314 0.47 -10.43 5.31
C TRP A 314 1.93 -10.54 4.83
N ASP A 315 2.32 -11.70 4.31
CA ASP A 315 3.71 -11.93 3.88
C ASP A 315 4.11 -11.07 2.69
N GLY A 316 3.18 -10.86 1.75
CA GLY A 316 3.38 -9.95 0.63
C GLY A 316 3.63 -8.52 1.10
N VAL A 317 2.80 -8.02 2.02
CA VAL A 317 2.98 -6.70 2.63
C VAL A 317 4.32 -6.62 3.37
N LEU A 318 4.67 -7.64 4.17
CA LEU A 318 5.95 -7.66 4.87
C LEU A 318 7.16 -7.65 3.90
N GLY A 319 7.05 -8.37 2.78
CA GLY A 319 8.05 -8.33 1.70
C GLY A 319 8.22 -6.93 1.14
N ALA A 320 7.12 -6.28 0.77
CA ALA A 320 7.11 -4.93 0.23
C ALA A 320 7.64 -3.88 1.24
N VAL A 321 7.27 -3.96 2.51
CA VAL A 321 7.83 -3.11 3.58
C VAL A 321 9.36 -3.23 3.64
N SER A 322 9.87 -4.46 3.54
CA SER A 322 11.33 -4.68 3.55
C SER A 322 12.02 -4.01 2.36
N THR A 323 11.39 -4.00 1.18
CA THR A 323 11.96 -3.33 0.00
C THR A 323 11.90 -1.81 0.10
N VAL A 324 10.80 -1.26 0.65
CA VAL A 324 10.71 0.18 0.94
C VAL A 324 11.87 0.63 1.83
N GLN A 325 12.17 -0.12 2.88
CA GLN A 325 13.24 0.23 3.81
C GLN A 325 14.64 0.03 3.20
N ARG A 326 14.85 -1.07 2.47
CA ARG A 326 16.14 -1.38 1.85
C ARG A 326 16.58 -0.35 0.82
N TRP A 327 15.64 0.14 0.00
CA TRP A 327 15.92 1.06 -1.09
C TRP A 327 15.60 2.52 -0.78
N ASN A 328 15.30 2.82 0.49
CA ASN A 328 14.96 4.17 0.91
C ASN A 328 16.05 5.21 0.55
N PHE A 329 17.32 4.81 0.54
CA PHE A 329 18.42 5.73 0.23
C PHE A 329 18.39 6.25 -1.20
N LEU A 330 17.75 5.56 -2.15
CA LEU A 330 17.56 6.03 -3.53
C LEU A 330 16.23 6.78 -3.73
N HIS A 331 15.25 6.54 -2.84
CA HIS A 331 13.93 7.13 -2.95
C HIS A 331 13.99 8.65 -2.81
N ASN A 332 13.35 9.39 -3.73
CA ASN A 332 13.37 10.85 -3.80
C ASN A 332 14.75 11.49 -4.06
N ILE A 333 15.78 10.69 -4.23
CA ILE A 333 17.15 11.14 -4.51
C ILE A 333 17.52 10.85 -5.96
N ALA A 334 17.46 9.58 -6.37
CA ALA A 334 17.80 9.14 -7.74
C ALA A 334 16.56 8.82 -8.58
N TRP A 335 15.47 8.43 -7.95
CA TRP A 335 14.18 8.14 -8.55
C TRP A 335 13.06 8.14 -7.51
N TYR A 336 11.81 8.05 -7.97
CA TYR A 336 10.68 7.67 -7.12
C TYR A 336 10.62 6.15 -7.02
N SER A 337 10.74 5.61 -5.81
CA SER A 337 10.62 4.17 -5.59
C SER A 337 9.18 3.70 -5.73
N ASP A 338 9.02 2.55 -6.35
CA ASP A 338 7.76 1.82 -6.50
C ASP A 338 7.89 0.46 -5.80
N PRO A 339 7.32 0.30 -4.59
CA PRO A 339 7.35 -0.99 -3.88
C PRO A 339 6.24 -1.93 -4.35
N ASP A 340 5.64 -1.66 -5.47
CA ASP A 340 4.44 -2.19 -6.06
C ASP A 340 3.14 -1.51 -5.58
N VAL A 341 2.01 -2.01 -6.05
CA VAL A 341 0.72 -1.35 -5.93
C VAL A 341 0.10 -1.43 -4.54
N LEU A 342 -0.74 -0.46 -4.24
CA LEU A 342 -1.59 -0.49 -3.06
C LEU A 342 -2.81 -1.38 -3.32
N ILE A 343 -2.88 -2.50 -2.61
CA ILE A 343 -4.01 -3.41 -2.58
C ILE A 343 -4.64 -3.35 -1.19
N VAL A 344 -5.94 -3.11 -1.13
CA VAL A 344 -6.67 -3.02 0.14
C VAL A 344 -7.95 -3.86 0.18
N ARG A 345 -8.32 -4.53 -0.93
CA ARG A 345 -9.55 -5.31 -1.02
C ARG A 345 -9.58 -6.50 -0.06
N PRO A 346 -10.75 -6.95 0.37
CA PRO A 346 -10.91 -8.27 0.98
C PRO A 346 -10.38 -9.39 0.02
N PRO A 347 -9.88 -10.51 0.57
CA PRO A 347 -9.90 -10.93 1.97
C PRO A 347 -8.74 -10.42 2.82
N MET A 348 -7.96 -9.43 2.33
CA MET A 348 -6.91 -8.83 3.15
C MET A 348 -7.50 -8.26 4.45
N ARG A 349 -6.90 -8.58 5.60
CA ARG A 349 -7.28 -8.03 6.90
C ARG A 349 -7.27 -6.51 6.88
N GLU A 350 -8.21 -5.89 7.58
CA GLU A 350 -8.26 -4.42 7.65
C GLU A 350 -6.99 -3.84 8.26
N GLY A 351 -6.46 -4.45 9.31
CA GLY A 351 -5.18 -4.07 9.90
C GLY A 351 -4.04 -4.15 8.88
N THR A 352 -3.95 -5.26 8.12
CA THR A 352 -2.95 -5.43 7.05
C THR A 352 -3.08 -4.36 5.95
N ALA A 353 -4.32 -4.09 5.51
CA ALA A 353 -4.59 -3.04 4.53
C ALA A 353 -4.20 -1.65 5.07
N ARG A 354 -4.47 -1.40 6.36
CA ARG A 354 -4.09 -0.16 7.05
C ARG A 354 -2.57 -0.04 7.18
N VAL A 355 -1.88 -1.13 7.52
CA VAL A 355 -0.40 -1.16 7.53
C VAL A 355 0.14 -0.76 6.16
N TRP A 356 -0.34 -1.41 5.09
CA TRP A 356 0.16 -1.15 3.75
C TRP A 356 -0.18 0.27 3.27
N SER A 357 -1.41 0.74 3.49
CA SER A 357 -1.79 2.13 3.20
C SER A 357 -0.92 3.14 3.97
N THR A 358 -0.63 2.85 5.24
CA THR A 358 0.22 3.72 6.08
C THR A 358 1.66 3.76 5.55
N ILE A 359 2.23 2.63 5.17
CA ILE A 359 3.57 2.58 4.57
C ILE A 359 3.60 3.45 3.31
N MET A 360 2.67 3.25 2.39
CA MET A 360 2.62 4.02 1.14
C MET A 360 2.45 5.52 1.40
N GLY A 361 1.54 5.88 2.31
CA GLY A 361 1.21 7.29 2.60
C GLY A 361 2.29 8.03 3.39
N LEU A 362 3.01 7.36 4.31
CA LEU A 362 4.04 8.01 5.14
C LEU A 362 5.44 8.01 4.52
N THR A 363 5.70 7.13 3.57
CA THR A 363 7.03 7.03 2.95
C THR A 363 7.12 7.71 1.59
N GLY A 364 5.99 8.24 1.08
CA GLY A 364 5.97 8.99 -0.18
C GLY A 364 6.32 8.16 -1.41
N GLN A 365 6.03 6.86 -1.41
CA GLN A 365 6.28 5.97 -2.54
C GLN A 365 5.35 6.30 -3.72
N ALA A 366 5.69 5.82 -4.92
CA ALA A 366 4.75 5.81 -6.03
C ALA A 366 3.46 5.07 -5.62
N LEU A 367 2.30 5.71 -5.79
CA LEU A 367 1.04 5.26 -5.21
C LEU A 367 0.03 4.89 -6.30
N MET A 368 0.08 3.63 -6.74
CA MET A 368 -0.86 3.08 -7.69
C MET A 368 -1.72 2.03 -6.98
N SER A 369 -3.05 2.24 -6.89
CA SER A 369 -3.95 1.18 -6.44
C SER A 369 -4.16 0.13 -7.54
N SER A 370 -4.49 -1.10 -7.18
CA SER A 370 -4.80 -2.15 -8.16
C SER A 370 -5.96 -3.05 -7.73
N ASP A 371 -6.96 -2.47 -7.11
CA ASP A 371 -8.23 -3.12 -6.78
C ASP A 371 -9.28 -2.82 -7.85
N ARG A 372 -10.34 -3.63 -7.94
CA ARG A 372 -11.55 -3.25 -8.66
C ARG A 372 -12.31 -2.23 -7.81
N LEU A 373 -12.09 -0.97 -8.10
CA LEU A 373 -12.52 0.12 -7.23
C LEU A 373 -14.03 0.26 -7.12
N ILE A 374 -14.75 -0.11 -8.18
CA ILE A 374 -16.22 -0.03 -8.23
C ILE A 374 -16.93 -0.94 -7.22
N ASP A 375 -16.25 -1.98 -6.73
CA ASP A 375 -16.79 -2.94 -5.74
C ASP A 375 -16.13 -2.80 -4.37
N LEU A 376 -15.20 -1.85 -4.23
CA LEU A 376 -14.42 -1.74 -3.02
C LEU A 376 -15.32 -1.25 -1.86
N PRO A 377 -15.33 -1.93 -0.69
CA PRO A 377 -16.09 -1.48 0.47
C PRO A 377 -15.68 -0.08 0.92
N ASP A 378 -16.62 0.72 1.41
CA ASP A 378 -16.38 2.11 1.85
C ASP A 378 -15.22 2.24 2.85
N SER A 379 -15.09 1.28 3.78
CA SER A 379 -13.98 1.26 4.75
C SER A 379 -12.60 1.14 4.07
N ARG A 380 -12.54 0.48 2.92
CA ARG A 380 -11.32 0.34 2.12
C ARG A 380 -11.08 1.55 1.22
N VAL A 381 -12.15 2.11 0.66
CA VAL A 381 -12.10 3.39 -0.07
C VAL A 381 -11.56 4.49 0.83
N GLU A 382 -11.95 4.50 2.10
CA GLU A 382 -11.47 5.46 3.09
C GLU A 382 -9.95 5.37 3.29
N LEU A 383 -9.36 4.16 3.33
CA LEU A 383 -7.92 4.00 3.38
C LEU A 383 -7.22 4.67 2.18
N LEU A 384 -7.76 4.48 0.97
CA LEU A 384 -7.23 5.14 -0.23
C LEU A 384 -7.34 6.66 -0.11
N ARG A 385 -8.51 7.19 0.22
CA ARG A 385 -8.76 8.63 0.34
C ARG A 385 -7.79 9.34 1.28
N ARG A 386 -7.34 8.66 2.35
CA ARG A 386 -6.47 9.25 3.37
C ARG A 386 -4.98 9.17 3.03
N VAL A 387 -4.59 8.43 1.98
CA VAL A 387 -3.19 8.35 1.54
C VAL A 387 -2.95 8.96 0.15
N TYR A 388 -4.00 9.24 -0.61
CA TYR A 388 -3.86 9.97 -1.88
C TYR A 388 -3.85 11.48 -1.68
N PRO A 389 -2.96 12.20 -2.42
CA PRO A 389 -1.94 11.70 -3.33
C PRO A 389 -0.65 11.29 -2.63
N ALA A 390 0.22 10.57 -3.35
CA ALA A 390 1.63 10.45 -2.96
C ALA A 390 2.26 11.83 -2.85
N THR A 391 3.15 12.00 -1.89
CA THR A 391 3.78 13.28 -1.58
C THR A 391 5.29 13.16 -1.55
N ASP A 392 6.00 14.26 -1.74
CA ASP A 392 7.46 14.31 -1.67
C ASP A 392 7.92 14.40 -0.20
N ILE A 393 7.86 13.26 0.49
CA ILE A 393 8.18 13.12 1.91
C ILE A 393 9.10 11.92 2.13
N ARG A 394 9.78 11.93 3.27
CA ARG A 394 10.69 10.87 3.70
C ARG A 394 10.75 10.79 5.22
N PRO A 395 10.38 9.65 5.84
CA PRO A 395 10.60 9.44 7.27
C PRO A 395 12.10 9.38 7.62
N LEU A 396 12.41 9.68 8.88
CA LEU A 396 13.76 9.55 9.42
C LEU A 396 14.14 8.08 9.55
N ASP A 397 15.43 7.79 9.38
CA ASP A 397 16.03 6.49 9.70
C ASP A 397 15.29 5.27 9.15
N LEU A 398 14.73 5.38 7.96
CA LEU A 398 13.92 4.29 7.41
C LEU A 398 14.76 3.12 6.88
N TYR A 399 16.01 3.36 6.50
CA TYR A 399 16.88 2.36 5.90
C TYR A 399 17.11 1.13 6.77
N ARG A 400 16.97 -0.06 6.16
CA ARG A 400 17.34 -1.36 6.73
C ARG A 400 17.90 -2.26 5.63
N PRO A 401 19.16 -2.68 5.71
CA PRO A 401 19.78 -3.54 4.70
C PRO A 401 19.30 -5.00 4.77
N THR A 402 18.77 -5.42 5.91
CA THR A 402 18.30 -6.77 6.21
C THR A 402 16.78 -6.86 6.11
N ASN A 403 16.23 -8.06 6.31
CA ASN A 403 14.78 -8.27 6.38
C ASN A 403 14.16 -7.86 7.74
N THR A 404 14.95 -7.29 8.66
CA THR A 404 14.39 -6.68 9.87
C THR A 404 13.59 -5.45 9.51
N ARG A 405 12.46 -5.22 10.18
CA ARG A 405 11.56 -4.12 9.89
C ARG A 405 11.53 -3.14 11.03
N LYS A 406 11.56 -1.86 10.69
CA LYS A 406 11.51 -0.79 11.66
C LYS A 406 10.07 -0.62 12.15
N PRO A 407 9.80 -0.80 13.45
CA PRO A 407 8.43 -0.70 13.98
C PRO A 407 7.97 0.73 14.19
N ILE A 408 8.86 1.70 14.17
CA ILE A 408 8.55 3.13 14.33
C ILE A 408 9.10 3.87 13.11
N MET A 409 8.24 4.61 12.43
CA MET A 409 8.59 5.47 11.31
C MET A 409 8.19 6.90 11.68
N ASP A 410 9.15 7.78 11.79
CA ASP A 410 8.96 9.15 12.21
C ASP A 410 9.12 10.11 11.03
N LEU A 411 8.02 10.76 10.65
CA LEU A 411 7.99 11.80 9.64
C LEU A 411 7.93 13.15 10.33
N LYS A 412 9.03 13.90 10.28
CA LYS A 412 9.08 15.29 10.74
C LYS A 412 8.46 16.20 9.68
N VAL A 413 7.52 17.02 10.07
CA VAL A 413 6.84 17.97 9.17
C VAL A 413 7.00 19.39 9.71
N SER A 414 7.52 20.27 8.86
CA SER A 414 7.51 21.72 9.08
C SER A 414 6.69 22.39 7.98
N HIS A 415 5.54 22.92 8.33
CA HIS A 415 4.60 23.47 7.35
C HIS A 415 3.83 24.64 7.93
N LEU A 416 3.89 25.78 7.25
CA LEU A 416 3.18 27.02 7.63
C LEU A 416 3.50 27.48 9.06
N GLY A 417 4.74 27.33 9.50
CA GLY A 417 5.18 27.67 10.85
C GLY A 417 4.71 26.71 11.94
N ARG A 418 4.20 25.55 11.55
CA ARG A 418 3.81 24.46 12.43
C ARG A 418 4.81 23.32 12.26
N ASP A 419 5.48 22.94 13.35
CA ASP A 419 6.36 21.80 13.45
C ASP A 419 5.65 20.67 14.20
N TYR A 420 5.62 19.48 13.61
CA TYR A 420 4.97 18.32 14.20
C TYR A 420 5.54 17.02 13.64
N ASP A 421 5.37 15.96 14.40
CA ASP A 421 5.73 14.62 13.97
C ASP A 421 4.50 13.81 13.60
N VAL A 422 4.61 13.01 12.54
CA VAL A 422 3.66 11.95 12.20
C VAL A 422 4.38 10.63 12.31
N VAL A 423 4.04 9.87 13.33
CA VAL A 423 4.76 8.66 13.73
C VAL A 423 3.91 7.43 13.44
N GLY A 424 4.33 6.60 12.49
CA GLY A 424 3.77 5.27 12.30
C GLY A 424 4.34 4.31 13.34
N VAL A 425 3.47 3.69 14.13
CA VAL A 425 3.83 2.66 15.13
C VAL A 425 3.26 1.35 14.65
N PHE A 426 4.13 0.48 14.13
CA PHE A 426 3.74 -0.76 13.47
C PHE A 426 3.90 -1.97 14.37
N ASN A 427 2.93 -2.87 14.30
CA ASN A 427 3.04 -4.21 14.85
C ASN A 427 3.13 -5.23 13.72
N TYR A 428 4.31 -5.78 13.52
CA TYR A 428 4.57 -6.79 12.49
C TYR A 428 4.37 -8.23 12.99
N ASP A 429 3.84 -8.41 14.19
CA ASP A 429 3.40 -9.71 14.68
C ASP A 429 1.90 -9.88 14.31
N PRO A 430 1.53 -10.89 13.51
CA PRO A 430 0.13 -11.08 13.10
C PRO A 430 -0.75 -11.67 14.19
N ASP A 431 -0.16 -12.19 15.29
CA ASP A 431 -0.85 -12.97 16.31
C ASP A 431 -0.93 -12.27 17.67
N ASN A 432 0.05 -11.41 17.99
CA ASN A 432 0.15 -10.77 19.29
C ASN A 432 0.09 -9.26 19.21
N SER A 433 -0.61 -8.62 20.14
CA SER A 433 -0.55 -7.17 20.33
C SER A 433 0.84 -6.76 20.79
N SER A 434 1.29 -5.57 20.38
CA SER A 434 2.52 -4.97 20.86
C SER A 434 2.24 -3.69 21.63
N ASN A 435 2.93 -3.48 22.74
CA ASN A 435 2.93 -2.24 23.48
C ASN A 435 4.30 -1.56 23.34
N ARG A 436 4.34 -0.38 22.74
CA ARG A 436 5.59 0.31 22.43
C ARG A 436 5.65 1.68 23.08
N LEU A 437 6.75 1.93 23.78
CA LEU A 437 7.05 3.27 24.27
C LEU A 437 7.50 4.16 23.09
N LEU A 438 6.73 5.21 22.83
CA LEU A 438 7.18 6.36 22.04
C LEU A 438 7.86 7.34 23.02
N SER A 439 9.17 7.30 23.09
CA SER A 439 9.96 8.22 23.90
C SER A 439 10.25 9.49 23.11
N TRP A 440 9.97 10.65 23.67
CA TRP A 440 10.28 11.95 23.03
C TRP A 440 11.77 12.10 22.73
N SER A 441 12.63 11.67 23.64
CA SER A 441 14.07 11.70 23.42
C SER A 441 14.52 10.80 22.25
N ALA A 442 13.90 9.64 22.08
CA ALA A 442 14.20 8.73 20.97
C ALA A 442 13.71 9.29 19.62
N LEU A 443 12.69 10.13 19.65
CA LEU A 443 12.19 10.86 18.47
C LEU A 443 12.91 12.20 18.24
N GLY A 444 13.92 12.54 19.06
CA GLY A 444 14.63 13.82 18.95
C GLY A 444 13.81 15.02 19.45
N LEU A 445 12.74 14.78 20.19
CA LEU A 445 11.91 15.81 20.78
C LEU A 445 12.37 16.20 22.19
N ASP A 446 12.00 17.40 22.64
CA ASP A 446 12.25 17.87 24.00
C ASP A 446 11.47 17.02 25.01
N SER A 447 12.16 16.16 25.76
CA SER A 447 11.54 15.23 26.70
C SER A 447 10.86 15.91 27.91
N THR A 448 11.14 17.20 28.15
CA THR A 448 10.52 17.98 29.25
C THR A 448 9.31 18.77 28.80
N ALA A 449 9.06 18.84 27.50
CA ALA A 449 7.90 19.53 26.94
C ALA A 449 6.68 18.60 26.87
N LEU A 450 5.51 19.22 26.96
CA LEU A 450 4.23 18.54 26.70
C LEU A 450 3.97 18.47 25.18
N TYR A 451 3.54 17.32 24.73
CA TYR A 451 3.08 17.13 23.37
C TYR A 451 1.64 16.61 23.35
N HIS A 452 0.79 17.23 22.56
CA HIS A 452 -0.52 16.68 22.21
C HIS A 452 -0.31 15.41 21.39
N VAL A 453 -1.04 14.34 21.72
CA VAL A 453 -0.96 13.02 21.08
C VAL A 453 -2.29 12.67 20.46
N TYR A 454 -2.31 12.45 19.13
CA TYR A 454 -3.51 12.14 18.39
C TYR A 454 -3.30 10.94 17.47
N ASP A 455 -4.21 9.96 17.48
CA ASP A 455 -4.23 8.82 16.58
C ASP A 455 -5.12 9.13 15.37
N PHE A 456 -4.49 9.22 14.23
CA PHE A 456 -5.16 9.60 12.98
C PHE A 456 -6.22 8.60 12.51
N TRP A 457 -5.85 7.30 12.45
CA TRP A 457 -6.77 6.27 11.96
C TRP A 457 -7.99 6.07 12.84
N ASN A 458 -7.82 6.19 14.14
CA ASN A 458 -8.91 6.02 15.09
C ASN A 458 -9.63 7.34 15.44
N GLY A 459 -9.11 8.47 14.98
CA GLY A 459 -9.69 9.78 15.32
C GLY A 459 -9.68 10.08 16.81
N THR A 460 -8.66 9.59 17.54
CA THR A 460 -8.65 9.60 19.00
C THR A 460 -7.53 10.48 19.54
N TYR A 461 -7.92 11.40 20.43
CA TYR A 461 -6.96 12.22 21.17
C TYR A 461 -6.55 11.53 22.47
N TYR A 462 -5.25 11.28 22.63
CA TYR A 462 -4.70 10.59 23.80
C TYR A 462 -4.24 11.52 24.94
N GLY A 463 -4.43 12.82 24.81
CA GLY A 463 -4.01 13.79 25.84
C GLY A 463 -2.69 14.49 25.49
N SER A 464 -2.12 15.17 26.52
CA SER A 464 -0.82 15.82 26.42
C SER A 464 0.17 15.17 27.38
N TRP A 465 1.37 14.81 26.89
CA TRP A 465 2.33 13.99 27.60
C TRP A 465 3.72 14.61 27.62
N GLU A 466 4.43 14.40 28.71
CA GLU A 466 5.89 14.62 28.87
C GLU A 466 6.62 13.27 28.74
N HIS A 467 7.86 13.27 28.33
CA HIS A 467 8.79 12.13 28.24
C HIS A 467 8.42 11.06 27.21
N GLY A 468 7.16 10.78 26.99
CA GLY A 468 6.71 9.75 26.06
C GLY A 468 5.34 9.17 26.42
N ILE A 469 4.90 8.20 25.63
CA ILE A 469 3.64 7.47 25.81
C ILE A 469 3.81 6.03 25.34
N PHE A 470 3.16 5.10 26.02
CA PHE A 470 3.02 3.74 25.51
C PHE A 470 1.86 3.66 24.51
N ILE A 471 2.11 3.08 23.35
CA ILE A 471 1.14 2.86 22.30
C ILE A 471 0.89 1.37 22.14
N ASP A 472 -0.36 0.97 22.34
CA ASP A 472 -0.82 -0.39 22.05
C ASP A 472 -1.24 -0.52 20.60
N VAL A 473 -0.69 -1.52 19.92
CA VAL A 473 -0.96 -1.80 18.52
C VAL A 473 -1.45 -3.24 18.39
N PRO A 474 -2.66 -3.46 17.85
CA PRO A 474 -3.20 -4.79 17.62
C PRO A 474 -2.31 -5.66 16.74
N PRO A 475 -2.54 -6.99 16.71
CA PRO A 475 -1.82 -7.88 15.81
C PRO A 475 -1.93 -7.44 14.34
N GLY A 476 -0.80 -7.39 13.63
CA GLY A 476 -0.77 -7.06 12.21
C GLY A 476 -1.41 -5.71 11.85
N ASP A 477 -1.26 -4.70 12.69
CA ASP A 477 -1.90 -3.38 12.53
C ASP A 477 -0.90 -2.24 12.79
N VAL A 478 -1.38 -1.01 12.69
CA VAL A 478 -0.59 0.21 12.87
C VAL A 478 -1.40 1.30 13.58
N ARG A 479 -0.70 2.12 14.37
CA ARG A 479 -1.19 3.43 14.82
C ARG A 479 -0.42 4.53 14.10
N VAL A 480 -1.11 5.61 13.78
CA VAL A 480 -0.47 6.81 13.21
C VAL A 480 -0.66 7.96 14.17
N ILE A 481 0.39 8.26 14.87
CA ILE A 481 0.40 9.19 15.99
C ILE A 481 0.94 10.54 15.54
N THR A 482 0.16 11.59 15.77
CA THR A 482 0.62 12.97 15.59
C THR A 482 1.08 13.52 16.93
N LEU A 483 2.23 14.16 16.92
CA LEU A 483 2.82 14.85 18.07
C LEU A 483 2.97 16.32 17.74
N VAL A 484 2.27 17.18 18.50
CA VAL A 484 2.36 18.64 18.39
C VAL A 484 2.71 19.22 19.76
N ARG A 485 3.74 20.05 19.83
CA ARG A 485 4.10 20.69 21.10
C ARG A 485 2.92 21.48 21.65
N ALA A 486 2.54 21.19 22.88
CA ALA A 486 1.50 21.93 23.58
C ALA A 486 2.06 23.27 24.06
N THR A 487 1.32 24.35 23.83
CA THR A 487 1.65 25.72 24.26
C THR A 487 0.57 26.26 25.21
N GLU A 488 0.69 27.52 25.58
CA GLU A 488 -0.32 28.25 26.34
C GLU A 488 -1.54 28.65 25.48
N ARG A 489 -1.58 28.28 24.20
CA ARG A 489 -2.64 28.59 23.23
C ARG A 489 -3.22 27.32 22.62
N PRO A 490 -4.44 27.38 22.08
CA PRO A 490 -4.95 26.32 21.21
C PRO A 490 -4.07 26.09 19.99
N GLU A 491 -3.70 24.84 19.73
CA GLU A 491 -2.84 24.44 18.61
C GLU A 491 -3.56 23.49 17.66
N LEU A 492 -3.40 23.69 16.35
CA LEU A 492 -3.90 22.73 15.37
C LEU A 492 -3.09 21.42 15.47
N ILE A 493 -3.73 20.31 15.86
CA ILE A 493 -3.08 19.01 15.99
C ILE A 493 -3.11 18.28 14.65
N SER A 494 -4.28 18.19 14.02
CA SER A 494 -4.51 17.32 12.87
C SER A 494 -5.59 17.88 11.96
N THR A 495 -5.50 17.46 10.68
CA THR A 495 -6.60 17.54 9.72
C THR A 495 -6.96 16.15 9.23
N SER A 496 -8.22 15.89 8.92
CA SER A 496 -8.70 14.56 8.54
C SER A 496 -8.41 14.18 7.07
N ARG A 497 -7.90 15.10 6.26
CA ARG A 497 -7.84 14.93 4.79
C ARG A 497 -6.81 13.89 4.33
N HIS A 498 -5.62 13.91 4.93
CA HIS A 498 -4.50 13.09 4.49
C HIS A 498 -3.68 12.63 5.69
N ILE A 499 -3.05 11.48 5.58
CA ILE A 499 -2.25 10.89 6.66
C ILE A 499 -1.10 11.81 7.15
N THR A 500 -0.64 12.73 6.32
CA THR A 500 0.34 13.76 6.69
C THR A 500 -0.24 14.95 7.46
N GLN A 501 -1.55 14.96 7.70
CA GLN A 501 -2.28 15.81 8.64
C GLN A 501 -2.02 17.31 8.53
N GLY A 502 -2.30 17.84 7.34
CA GLY A 502 -2.20 19.25 6.99
C GLY A 502 -1.19 19.57 5.90
N TRP A 503 -0.22 18.69 5.60
CA TRP A 503 0.77 18.93 4.53
C TRP A 503 0.12 19.10 3.15
N VAL A 504 -0.90 18.30 2.84
CA VAL A 504 -1.54 18.28 1.51
C VAL A 504 -2.63 19.32 1.36
N ASP A 505 -3.35 19.58 2.43
CA ASP A 505 -4.65 20.26 2.40
C ASP A 505 -4.61 21.68 2.99
N LEU A 506 -3.77 21.91 4.00
CA LEU A 506 -3.67 23.21 4.68
C LEU A 506 -2.82 24.17 3.85
N ARG A 507 -3.34 25.37 3.56
CA ARG A 507 -2.70 26.39 2.73
C ARG A 507 -2.26 27.62 3.50
N ALA A 508 -2.94 27.90 4.59
CA ALA A 508 -2.60 28.99 5.50
C ALA A 508 -2.99 28.60 6.93
N LEU A 509 -2.20 29.06 7.89
CA LEU A 509 -2.46 28.92 9.31
C LEU A 509 -1.98 30.18 10.03
N SER A 510 -2.78 30.71 10.93
CA SER A 510 -2.44 31.91 11.73
C SER A 510 -3.04 31.82 13.11
N HIS A 511 -2.23 32.16 14.11
CA HIS A 511 -2.66 32.39 15.48
C HIS A 511 -2.96 33.86 15.68
N GLY A 512 -4.06 34.13 16.36
CA GLY A 512 -4.54 35.51 16.62
C GLY A 512 -5.16 35.65 18.00
N GLY A 513 -5.84 36.76 18.20
CA GLY A 513 -6.51 37.08 19.45
C GLY A 513 -5.57 37.43 20.60
N SER A 514 -6.13 37.56 21.79
CA SER A 514 -5.37 37.81 23.03
C SER A 514 -5.04 36.51 23.78
N ALA A 515 -4.23 36.59 24.83
CA ALA A 515 -3.94 35.48 25.71
C ALA A 515 -5.19 34.88 26.40
N THR A 516 -6.21 35.72 26.63
CA THR A 516 -7.48 35.31 27.25
C THR A 516 -8.59 35.00 26.25
N LYS A 517 -8.44 35.40 24.98
CA LYS A 517 -9.35 35.08 23.88
C LYS A 517 -8.52 34.79 22.61
N PRO A 518 -7.85 33.66 22.59
CA PRO A 518 -7.06 33.27 21.42
C PRO A 518 -7.97 32.91 20.24
N SER A 519 -7.41 32.97 19.05
CA SER A 519 -8.07 32.50 17.85
C SER A 519 -7.09 31.72 16.94
N LEU A 520 -7.65 30.82 16.16
CA LEU A 520 -6.98 30.17 15.03
C LEU A 520 -7.72 30.49 13.75
N SER A 521 -6.99 30.70 12.68
CA SER A 521 -7.56 30.86 11.35
C SER A 521 -6.69 30.23 10.30
N GLY A 522 -7.29 29.82 9.21
CA GLY A 522 -6.55 29.20 8.14
C GLY A 522 -7.33 29.09 6.83
N GLU A 523 -6.66 28.50 5.87
CA GLU A 523 -7.22 28.18 4.57
C GLU A 523 -6.90 26.72 4.24
N SER A 524 -7.91 25.94 3.84
CA SER A 524 -7.75 24.53 3.50
C SER A 524 -8.46 24.17 2.20
N ARG A 525 -7.88 23.24 1.43
CA ARG A 525 -8.58 22.62 0.31
C ARG A 525 -9.48 21.50 0.84
N VAL A 526 -10.79 21.72 0.79
CA VAL A 526 -11.82 20.79 1.25
C VAL A 526 -12.42 20.08 0.06
N ILE A 527 -12.55 18.76 0.15
CA ILE A 527 -13.12 17.91 -0.91
C ILE A 527 -14.64 17.88 -0.76
N GLY A 528 -15.34 18.06 -1.87
CA GLY A 528 -16.81 17.97 -1.90
C GLY A 528 -17.28 16.58 -1.47
N GLY A 529 -18.27 16.53 -0.58
CA GLY A 529 -18.83 15.30 -0.05
C GLY A 529 -18.00 14.63 1.06
N ASP A 530 -16.72 15.03 1.26
CA ASP A 530 -15.86 14.48 2.32
C ASP A 530 -15.84 15.42 3.53
N PRO A 531 -16.27 14.98 4.74
CA PRO A 531 -16.22 15.81 5.94
C PRO A 531 -14.77 16.13 6.32
N TYR A 532 -14.42 17.39 6.32
CA TYR A 532 -13.10 17.88 6.69
C TYR A 532 -13.07 18.31 8.15
N THR A 533 -12.30 17.61 8.97
CA THR A 533 -12.21 17.86 10.41
C THR A 533 -10.85 18.43 10.79
N LEU A 534 -10.87 19.57 11.48
CA LEU A 534 -9.75 20.16 12.19
C LEU A 534 -9.78 19.67 13.64
N THR A 535 -8.71 19.08 14.13
CA THR A 535 -8.53 18.72 15.54
C THR A 535 -7.59 19.71 16.20
N VAL A 536 -8.05 20.38 17.25
CA VAL A 536 -7.33 21.45 17.93
C VAL A 536 -7.03 21.02 19.37
N GLY A 537 -5.76 21.01 19.78
CA GLY A 537 -5.33 20.79 21.15
C GLY A 537 -5.56 22.05 21.99
N LEU A 538 -6.01 21.87 23.19
CA LEU A 538 -6.24 22.94 24.14
C LEU A 538 -5.18 22.92 25.24
N PRO A 539 -4.71 24.08 25.70
CA PRO A 539 -3.71 24.17 26.78
C PRO A 539 -4.11 23.40 28.01
N ARG A 540 -3.12 22.80 28.65
CA ARG A 540 -3.26 22.13 29.93
C ARG A 540 -2.70 23.01 31.04
N GLY A 541 -3.44 23.19 32.11
CA GLY A 541 -2.97 23.96 33.25
C GLY A 541 -4.05 24.77 33.96
N LYS A 542 -3.69 25.92 34.52
CA LYS A 542 -4.61 26.80 35.25
C LYS A 542 -5.63 27.51 34.34
N SER A 543 -5.33 27.61 33.06
CA SER A 543 -6.20 28.17 32.02
C SER A 543 -6.58 27.10 31.04
N SER A 544 -7.85 26.99 30.72
CA SER A 544 -8.35 26.18 29.64
C SER A 544 -9.26 27.00 28.73
N PHE A 545 -9.54 26.46 27.57
CA PHE A 545 -10.38 27.10 26.57
C PHE A 545 -11.46 26.15 26.04
N ARG A 546 -12.51 26.75 25.50
CA ARG A 546 -13.48 26.08 24.64
C ARG A 546 -13.75 26.92 23.40
N ILE A 547 -14.28 26.31 22.36
CA ILE A 547 -14.68 27.08 21.16
C ILE A 547 -15.88 27.97 21.53
N ALA A 548 -15.72 29.26 21.33
CA ALA A 548 -16.80 30.24 21.43
C ALA A 548 -17.57 30.30 20.11
N THR A 549 -16.86 30.41 18.99
CA THR A 549 -17.44 30.37 17.63
C THR A 549 -16.48 29.73 16.65
N ALA A 550 -17.02 29.05 15.65
CA ALA A 550 -16.28 28.62 14.46
C ALA A 550 -17.05 29.09 13.22
N ARG A 551 -16.31 29.60 12.24
CA ARG A 551 -16.84 30.09 10.97
C ARG A 551 -16.05 29.54 9.81
N ALA A 552 -16.70 29.32 8.68
CA ALA A 552 -16.06 28.90 7.45
C ALA A 552 -16.76 29.56 6.25
N SER A 553 -15.97 29.89 5.25
CA SER A 553 -16.46 30.46 3.99
C SER A 553 -15.70 29.87 2.81
N GLY A 554 -16.42 29.52 1.77
CA GLY A 554 -15.85 29.00 0.52
C GLY A 554 -15.38 30.11 -0.42
N SER A 555 -14.88 29.69 -1.57
CA SER A 555 -14.54 30.60 -2.68
C SER A 555 -15.78 31.31 -3.22
N ALA A 556 -15.60 32.49 -3.79
CA ALA A 556 -16.69 33.22 -4.43
C ALA A 556 -17.33 32.39 -5.55
N GLY A 557 -18.65 32.19 -5.48
CA GLY A 557 -19.40 31.34 -6.42
C GLY A 557 -19.31 29.83 -6.13
N GLY A 558 -18.61 29.41 -5.06
CA GLY A 558 -18.56 28.01 -4.62
C GLY A 558 -19.85 27.53 -3.94
N ALA A 559 -19.94 26.20 -3.73
CA ALA A 559 -21.04 25.61 -2.98
C ALA A 559 -21.08 26.11 -1.52
N PRO A 560 -22.27 26.12 -0.89
CA PRO A 560 -22.39 26.49 0.52
C PRO A 560 -21.48 25.65 1.43
N VAL A 561 -20.90 26.31 2.43
CA VAL A 561 -20.05 25.71 3.44
C VAL A 561 -20.80 25.64 4.77
N ARG A 562 -20.86 24.46 5.35
CA ARG A 562 -21.45 24.21 6.67
C ARG A 562 -20.33 23.92 7.66
N VAL A 563 -20.41 24.47 8.85
CA VAL A 563 -19.46 24.25 9.93
C VAL A 563 -20.18 23.81 11.19
N SER A 564 -19.60 22.82 11.87
CA SER A 564 -20.03 22.37 13.19
C SER A 564 -18.78 22.14 14.05
N TRP A 565 -18.93 22.24 15.36
CA TRP A 565 -17.82 22.02 16.28
C TRP A 565 -18.28 21.38 17.60
N THR A 566 -17.32 20.74 18.24
CA THR A 566 -17.50 20.18 19.59
C THR A 566 -16.25 20.47 20.42
N SER A 567 -16.44 20.94 21.64
CA SER A 567 -15.36 21.05 22.62
C SER A 567 -15.36 19.84 23.53
N HIS A 568 -14.21 19.23 23.66
CA HIS A 568 -13.93 18.13 24.56
C HIS A 568 -12.95 18.56 25.64
N GLN A 569 -12.66 17.69 26.57
CA GLN A 569 -11.60 17.94 27.53
C GLN A 569 -10.23 17.76 26.85
N GLY A 570 -9.40 18.84 26.82
CA GLY A 570 -8.07 18.87 26.26
C GLY A 570 -8.00 19.05 24.75
N TYR A 571 -9.10 18.97 24.02
CA TYR A 571 -9.15 19.24 22.59
C TYR A 571 -10.51 19.70 22.12
N ALA A 572 -10.57 20.14 20.89
CA ALA A 572 -11.80 20.46 20.20
C ALA A 572 -11.75 20.01 18.73
N THR A 573 -12.90 19.75 18.15
CA THR A 573 -13.04 19.41 16.74
C THR A 573 -13.92 20.44 16.03
N VAL A 574 -13.51 20.81 14.81
CA VAL A 574 -14.32 21.63 13.90
C VAL A 574 -14.46 20.86 12.59
N THR A 575 -15.67 20.54 12.21
CA THR A 575 -15.98 19.81 10.97
C THR A 575 -16.60 20.75 9.95
N ILE A 576 -15.96 20.83 8.79
CA ILE A 576 -16.36 21.62 7.63
C ILE A 576 -16.92 20.70 6.56
N ARG A 577 -18.08 21.03 6.00
CA ARG A 577 -18.71 20.27 4.90
C ARG A 577 -19.09 21.20 3.76
N THR A 578 -18.84 20.72 2.55
CA THR A 578 -19.23 21.38 1.30
C THR A 578 -19.59 20.32 0.27
N ASP A 579 -20.45 20.67 -0.66
CA ASP A 579 -20.91 19.73 -1.71
C ASP A 579 -20.01 19.78 -2.96
N SER A 580 -19.06 20.72 -3.02
CA SER A 580 -18.05 20.79 -4.10
C SER A 580 -16.65 21.01 -3.55
N THR A 581 -15.65 20.46 -4.24
CA THR A 581 -14.24 20.67 -3.89
C THR A 581 -13.84 22.12 -4.08
N GLN A 582 -13.40 22.76 -3.01
CA GLN A 582 -13.04 24.17 -3.02
C GLN A 582 -12.03 24.53 -1.92
N VAL A 583 -11.49 25.72 -2.01
CA VAL A 583 -10.70 26.33 -0.95
C VAL A 583 -11.62 26.99 0.05
N VAL A 584 -11.48 26.63 1.32
CA VAL A 584 -12.29 27.14 2.43
C VAL A 584 -11.40 27.91 3.38
N ARG A 585 -11.80 29.14 3.67
CA ARG A 585 -11.25 29.96 4.77
C ARG A 585 -12.04 29.68 6.02
N TRP A 586 -11.33 29.39 7.11
CA TRP A 586 -11.95 29.10 8.39
C TRP A 586 -11.32 29.90 9.51
N GLY A 587 -12.11 30.13 10.59
CA GLY A 587 -11.66 30.80 11.78
C GLY A 587 -12.36 30.22 13.00
N ILE A 588 -11.62 30.10 14.09
CA ILE A 588 -12.06 29.55 15.37
C ILE A 588 -11.68 30.57 16.45
N ASP A 589 -12.67 31.05 17.19
CA ASP A 589 -12.46 31.94 18.34
C ASP A 589 -12.68 31.13 19.62
N PHE A 590 -11.82 31.32 20.59
CA PHE A 590 -11.87 30.59 21.86
C PHE A 590 -12.21 31.53 23.01
N GLU A 591 -12.85 30.99 24.04
CA GLU A 591 -13.10 31.65 25.30
C GLU A 591 -12.60 30.82 26.46
N PRO A 592 -12.29 31.44 27.62
CA PRO A 592 -11.86 30.72 28.80
C PRO A 592 -12.88 29.69 29.25
N ALA A 593 -12.37 28.55 29.69
CA ALA A 593 -13.14 27.46 30.26
C ALA A 593 -12.53 27.02 31.60
N ALA A 594 -13.30 26.28 32.40
CA ALA A 594 -12.80 25.72 33.63
C ALA A 594 -11.59 24.78 33.36
N PRO A 595 -10.59 24.75 34.25
CA PRO A 595 -9.50 23.78 34.18
C PRO A 595 -10.04 22.35 34.14
N TYR A 596 -9.33 21.47 33.46
CA TYR A 596 -9.71 20.06 33.44
C TYR A 596 -9.53 19.43 34.82
N VAL A 597 -10.57 18.76 35.26
CA VAL A 597 -10.50 17.86 36.43
C VAL A 597 -10.53 16.45 35.84
N TYR A 598 -9.47 15.70 36.04
CA TYR A 598 -9.40 14.32 35.58
C TYR A 598 -9.89 13.37 36.69
N PRO A 599 -11.05 12.74 36.55
CA PRO A 599 -11.47 11.73 37.51
C PRO A 599 -10.59 10.48 37.38
N VAL A 600 -10.27 9.90 38.57
CA VAL A 600 -9.42 8.73 38.74
C VAL A 600 -10.29 7.48 38.82
N THR A 601 -11.12 7.22 37.83
CA THR A 601 -12.05 6.08 37.81
C THR A 601 -11.92 5.27 36.52
N SER A 602 -12.24 3.98 36.60
CA SER A 602 -12.44 3.17 35.37
C SER A 602 -13.63 3.69 34.59
N PRO A 603 -13.71 3.39 33.27
CA PRO A 603 -14.86 3.76 32.45
C PRO A 603 -16.16 3.31 33.11
N GLN A 604 -17.20 4.15 33.00
CA GLN A 604 -18.49 3.80 33.59
C GLN A 604 -19.22 2.69 32.84
N ARG A 605 -18.96 2.56 31.54
CA ARG A 605 -19.51 1.51 30.67
C ARG A 605 -18.53 1.18 29.53
N ILE A 606 -18.66 -0.02 29.01
CA ILE A 606 -17.97 -0.47 27.83
C ILE A 606 -19.03 -0.89 26.81
N GLU A 607 -18.78 -0.62 25.55
CA GLU A 607 -19.60 -1.10 24.43
C GLU A 607 -18.70 -1.91 23.49
N ALA A 608 -19.24 -2.99 22.91
CA ALA A 608 -18.55 -3.80 21.92
C ALA A 608 -19.28 -3.74 20.58
N THR A 609 -18.54 -3.56 19.51
CA THR A 609 -19.07 -3.61 18.14
C THR A 609 -18.30 -4.68 17.38
N ALA A 610 -18.99 -5.67 16.81
CA ALA A 610 -18.37 -6.69 15.98
C ALA A 610 -17.72 -6.04 14.74
N THR A 611 -16.48 -6.42 14.45
CA THR A 611 -15.72 -6.01 13.27
C THR A 611 -15.39 -7.19 12.36
N GLY A 612 -15.77 -8.40 12.75
CA GLY A 612 -15.58 -9.66 12.06
C GLY A 612 -16.18 -10.81 12.86
N LEU A 613 -16.02 -12.05 12.39
CA LEU A 613 -16.55 -13.25 13.04
C LEU A 613 -16.03 -13.42 14.49
N SER A 614 -14.77 -13.09 14.72
CA SER A 614 -14.08 -13.26 16.00
C SER A 614 -13.44 -11.97 16.51
N ASN A 615 -13.66 -10.86 15.81
CA ASN A 615 -13.02 -9.59 16.07
C ASN A 615 -14.06 -8.56 16.47
N PHE A 616 -13.73 -7.71 17.43
CA PHE A 616 -14.59 -6.62 17.83
C PHE A 616 -13.80 -5.42 18.33
N MET A 617 -14.44 -4.27 18.24
CA MET A 617 -13.95 -3.03 18.78
C MET A 617 -14.68 -2.72 20.09
N LEU A 618 -13.93 -2.54 21.15
CA LEU A 618 -14.42 -2.00 22.41
C LEU A 618 -14.42 -0.48 22.35
N HIS A 619 -15.45 0.12 22.90
CA HIS A 619 -15.57 1.55 23.07
C HIS A 619 -15.99 1.85 24.50
N TRP A 620 -15.45 2.94 25.04
CA TRP A 620 -15.93 3.52 26.29
C TRP A 620 -15.93 5.04 26.18
N PRO A 621 -16.63 5.77 27.06
CA PRO A 621 -16.57 7.22 27.10
C PRO A 621 -15.13 7.68 27.21
N VAL A 622 -14.78 8.67 26.39
CA VAL A 622 -13.41 9.22 26.39
C VAL A 622 -13.22 9.94 27.72
N GLU A 623 -12.36 9.39 28.54
CA GLU A 623 -11.90 9.99 29.78
C GLU A 623 -10.44 10.37 29.61
N TYR A 624 -10.13 11.68 29.69
CA TYR A 624 -8.78 12.18 29.46
C TYR A 624 -8.04 12.25 30.78
N TYR A 625 -7.16 11.29 30.99
CA TYR A 625 -6.22 11.33 32.10
C TYR A 625 -4.81 11.55 31.60
N PRO A 626 -4.09 12.52 32.16
CA PRO A 626 -2.65 12.56 31.93
C PRO A 626 -2.04 11.30 32.52
N ARG A 627 -1.35 10.53 31.67
CA ARG A 627 -0.59 9.33 32.06
C ARG A 627 -1.43 8.09 32.41
N SER A 628 -2.62 7.93 31.90
CA SER A 628 -3.38 6.70 32.09
C SER A 628 -3.39 5.84 30.84
N ALA A 629 -3.17 4.56 31.03
CA ALA A 629 -3.50 3.50 30.11
C ALA A 629 -4.78 2.82 30.60
N TYR A 630 -5.37 1.99 29.77
CA TYR A 630 -6.44 1.08 30.16
C TYR A 630 -5.96 -0.35 30.00
N GLN A 631 -5.97 -1.12 31.07
CA GLN A 631 -5.77 -2.55 30.99
C GLN A 631 -7.07 -3.20 30.51
N VAL A 632 -6.97 -3.95 29.43
CA VAL A 632 -8.08 -4.72 28.87
C VAL A 632 -7.85 -6.19 29.17
N GLU A 633 -8.83 -6.84 29.76
CA GLU A 633 -8.81 -8.28 30.05
C GLU A 633 -10.01 -8.96 29.39
N VAL A 634 -9.79 -10.15 28.90
CA VAL A 634 -10.85 -11.05 28.42
C VAL A 634 -10.73 -12.37 29.14
N ASP A 635 -11.81 -12.82 29.76
CA ASP A 635 -11.86 -14.06 30.55
C ASP A 635 -10.77 -14.11 31.63
N GLY A 636 -10.46 -12.94 32.25
CA GLY A 636 -9.44 -12.78 33.28
C GLY A 636 -7.99 -12.84 32.78
N ARG A 637 -7.77 -12.78 31.47
CA ARG A 637 -6.44 -12.69 30.89
C ARG A 637 -6.21 -11.32 30.29
N PRO A 638 -5.09 -10.65 30.54
CA PRO A 638 -4.78 -9.40 29.87
C PRO A 638 -4.58 -9.64 28.37
N VAL A 639 -5.27 -8.87 27.55
CA VAL A 639 -5.15 -8.91 26.09
C VAL A 639 -4.39 -7.68 25.55
N GLY A 640 -4.13 -6.70 26.40
CA GLY A 640 -3.33 -5.53 26.08
C GLY A 640 -3.62 -4.33 26.96
N GLU A 641 -2.88 -3.27 26.72
CA GLU A 641 -3.13 -1.94 27.27
C GLU A 641 -3.62 -1.01 26.16
N ALA A 642 -4.70 -0.30 26.40
CA ALA A 642 -5.22 0.71 25.50
C ALA A 642 -4.90 2.12 26.04
N PHE A 643 -4.51 3.03 25.17
CA PHE A 643 -4.17 4.42 25.51
C PHE A 643 -5.22 5.42 25.03
N GLY A 644 -6.34 4.95 24.57
CA GLY A 644 -7.49 5.73 24.17
C GLY A 644 -8.79 5.05 24.59
N ALA A 645 -9.90 5.67 24.29
CA ALA A 645 -11.23 5.16 24.64
C ALA A 645 -11.70 3.98 23.73
N ARG A 646 -10.76 3.24 23.16
CA ARG A 646 -11.03 2.11 22.26
C ARG A 646 -9.96 1.04 22.41
N ALA A 647 -10.36 -0.21 22.22
CA ALA A 647 -9.45 -1.33 22.08
C ALA A 647 -9.99 -2.30 21.03
N SER A 648 -9.12 -2.76 20.12
CA SER A 648 -9.44 -3.87 19.24
C SER A 648 -9.12 -5.16 19.94
N VAL A 649 -10.05 -6.09 19.96
CA VAL A 649 -9.85 -7.44 20.49
C VAL A 649 -10.18 -8.45 19.40
N ALA A 650 -9.28 -9.42 19.21
CA ALA A 650 -9.38 -10.42 18.17
C ALA A 650 -9.34 -11.84 18.76
N GLY A 651 -9.80 -12.80 17.97
CA GLY A 651 -9.66 -14.23 18.28
C GLY A 651 -10.63 -14.77 19.30
N LEU A 652 -11.78 -14.08 19.53
CA LEU A 652 -12.81 -14.62 20.41
C LEU A 652 -13.70 -15.64 19.69
N ALA A 653 -13.94 -16.77 20.36
CA ALA A 653 -14.79 -17.82 19.82
C ALA A 653 -16.23 -17.34 19.65
N PRO A 654 -16.80 -17.35 18.44
CA PRO A 654 -18.19 -17.01 18.22
C PRO A 654 -19.13 -17.97 18.97
N GLY A 655 -20.29 -17.44 19.42
CA GLY A 655 -21.26 -18.22 20.18
C GLY A 655 -20.88 -18.51 21.65
N LYS A 656 -19.65 -18.18 22.06
CA LYS A 656 -19.20 -18.33 23.42
C LYS A 656 -19.32 -16.99 24.17
N GLU A 657 -19.83 -17.04 25.39
CA GLU A 657 -19.87 -15.87 26.27
C GLU A 657 -18.46 -15.53 26.78
N HIS A 658 -18.07 -14.28 26.65
CA HIS A 658 -16.80 -13.74 27.14
C HIS A 658 -17.04 -12.62 28.13
N ARG A 659 -16.28 -12.63 29.22
CA ARG A 659 -16.25 -11.54 30.18
C ARG A 659 -15.10 -10.60 29.88
N ILE A 660 -15.43 -9.37 29.61
CA ILE A 660 -14.48 -8.32 29.23
C ILE A 660 -14.42 -7.34 30.39
N SER A 661 -13.21 -6.94 30.79
CA SER A 661 -13.01 -5.87 31.76
C SER A 661 -12.03 -4.83 31.26
N VAL A 662 -12.30 -3.56 31.57
CA VAL A 662 -11.42 -2.43 31.25
C VAL A 662 -11.16 -1.65 32.54
N ARG A 663 -9.89 -1.50 32.87
CA ARG A 663 -9.44 -0.85 34.10
C ARG A 663 -8.46 0.27 33.78
N SER A 664 -8.67 1.46 34.32
CA SER A 664 -7.73 2.56 34.19
C SER A 664 -6.45 2.29 34.96
N MET A 665 -5.31 2.60 34.31
CA MET A 665 -3.97 2.45 34.86
C MET A 665 -3.29 3.82 34.91
N TRP A 666 -2.37 4.00 35.84
CA TRP A 666 -1.53 5.21 35.96
C TRP A 666 -0.08 4.94 35.59
N ALA A 667 0.64 6.00 35.34
CA ALA A 667 2.06 5.92 34.94
C ALA A 667 2.97 5.31 35.99
N ASP A 668 2.57 5.32 37.27
CA ASP A 668 3.28 4.67 38.37
C ASP A 668 2.96 3.17 38.51
N GLY A 669 2.15 2.64 37.57
CA GLY A 669 1.72 1.24 37.58
C GLY A 669 0.52 0.95 38.52
N SER A 670 0.00 1.94 39.23
CA SER A 670 -1.23 1.77 39.98
C SER A 670 -2.45 1.68 39.06
N ALA A 671 -3.49 0.99 39.51
CA ALA A 671 -4.71 0.77 38.76
C ALA A 671 -5.95 1.23 39.57
N ALA A 672 -7.02 1.55 38.83
CA ALA A 672 -8.30 1.86 39.45
C ALA A 672 -8.80 0.66 40.27
N GLU A 673 -9.42 0.93 41.44
CA GLU A 673 -9.92 -0.12 42.32
C GLU A 673 -10.94 -1.04 41.63
N LYS A 674 -11.79 -0.46 40.79
CA LYS A 674 -12.83 -1.21 40.05
C LYS A 674 -12.57 -1.13 38.55
N ALA A 675 -12.78 -2.25 37.84
CA ALA A 675 -12.85 -2.28 36.39
C ALA A 675 -14.29 -2.02 35.92
N ALA A 676 -14.43 -1.50 34.72
CA ALA A 676 -15.67 -1.60 33.96
C ALA A 676 -15.80 -3.01 33.40
N GLU A 677 -16.98 -3.57 33.37
CA GLU A 677 -17.21 -4.95 32.91
C GLU A 677 -18.28 -4.99 31.83
N LEU A 678 -18.10 -5.90 30.88
CA LEU A 678 -19.04 -6.22 29.82
C LEU A 678 -19.03 -7.73 29.61
N THR A 679 -20.21 -8.31 29.57
CA THR A 679 -20.41 -9.68 29.10
C THR A 679 -20.83 -9.60 27.61
N TRP A 680 -20.12 -10.30 26.73
CA TRP A 680 -20.39 -10.24 25.31
C TRP A 680 -20.22 -11.60 24.66
N THR A 681 -21.14 -11.92 23.74
CA THR A 681 -21.13 -13.15 22.97
C THR A 681 -21.10 -12.79 21.47
N PRO A 682 -19.99 -13.04 20.77
CA PRO A 682 -19.94 -12.88 19.31
C PRO A 682 -21.02 -13.72 18.64
N THR A 683 -21.75 -13.14 17.70
CA THR A 683 -22.83 -13.84 17.00
C THR A 683 -22.26 -14.85 16.00
N VAL A 684 -22.73 -16.09 16.04
CA VAL A 684 -22.51 -17.06 14.96
C VAL A 684 -23.63 -16.85 13.91
N PRO A 685 -23.33 -16.47 12.67
CA PRO A 685 -24.35 -16.38 11.64
C PRO A 685 -24.84 -17.79 11.26
N ASP A 686 -26.11 -17.93 10.84
CA ASP A 686 -26.66 -19.22 10.39
C ASP A 686 -25.83 -19.82 9.23
N SER A 687 -25.32 -18.98 8.37
CA SER A 687 -24.36 -19.33 7.33
C SER A 687 -23.47 -18.15 6.97
N VAL A 688 -22.24 -18.45 6.51
CA VAL A 688 -21.31 -17.44 6.01
C VAL A 688 -20.54 -18.02 4.84
N TYR A 689 -20.38 -17.24 3.77
CA TYR A 689 -19.53 -17.65 2.67
C TYR A 689 -18.05 -17.53 3.06
N ILE A 690 -17.24 -18.51 2.62
CA ILE A 690 -15.78 -18.46 2.83
C ILE A 690 -15.16 -17.17 2.25
N SER A 691 -15.71 -16.68 1.14
CA SER A 691 -15.29 -15.41 0.53
C SER A 691 -15.60 -14.16 1.36
N GLU A 692 -16.38 -14.29 2.43
CA GLU A 692 -16.68 -13.21 3.39
C GLU A 692 -15.84 -13.30 4.66
N LEU A 693 -15.07 -14.38 4.80
CA LEU A 693 -14.16 -14.58 5.92
C LEU A 693 -12.75 -14.10 5.58
N GLU A 694 -12.05 -13.71 6.62
CA GLU A 694 -10.65 -13.37 6.54
C GLU A 694 -9.82 -14.64 6.67
N PRO A 695 -8.96 -14.98 5.69
CA PRO A 695 -8.10 -16.15 5.81
C PRO A 695 -7.05 -15.95 6.90
N LEU A 696 -6.80 -17.00 7.65
CA LEU A 696 -5.69 -17.06 8.61
C LEU A 696 -4.34 -17.09 7.87
N SER A 697 -4.29 -17.84 6.77
CA SER A 697 -3.13 -17.90 5.89
C SER A 697 -3.56 -18.22 4.45
N VAL A 698 -2.78 -17.71 3.50
CA VAL A 698 -2.89 -18.05 2.08
C VAL A 698 -1.51 -18.43 1.59
N GLN A 699 -1.37 -19.64 1.10
CA GLN A 699 -0.15 -20.15 0.45
C GLN A 699 -0.55 -20.58 -0.95
N GLN A 700 -0.04 -19.91 -1.96
CA GLN A 700 -0.15 -20.29 -3.36
C GLN A 700 1.01 -19.66 -4.14
N ASP A 701 1.25 -20.14 -5.36
CA ASP A 701 2.51 -19.90 -6.07
C ASP A 701 2.79 -18.42 -6.32
N TRP A 702 1.97 -17.68 -7.07
CA TRP A 702 2.33 -16.30 -7.41
C TRP A 702 1.15 -15.35 -7.62
N GLU A 703 -0.06 -15.87 -7.83
CA GLU A 703 -1.25 -15.02 -7.98
C GLU A 703 -1.97 -14.84 -6.64
N GLN A 704 -2.82 -13.82 -6.57
CA GLN A 704 -3.58 -13.53 -5.36
C GLN A 704 -4.88 -14.33 -5.32
N LEU A 705 -5.36 -14.62 -4.10
CA LEU A 705 -6.64 -15.25 -3.89
C LEU A 705 -7.76 -14.45 -4.55
N GLY A 706 -8.50 -15.06 -5.46
CA GLY A 706 -9.68 -14.47 -6.05
C GLY A 706 -10.86 -14.53 -5.08
N VAL A 707 -11.41 -13.39 -4.68
CA VAL A 707 -12.61 -13.33 -3.83
C VAL A 707 -13.82 -13.04 -4.70
N ASN A 708 -14.77 -13.97 -4.74
CA ASN A 708 -15.94 -13.96 -5.63
C ASN A 708 -15.58 -13.84 -7.12
N ARG A 709 -14.44 -14.37 -7.50
CA ARG A 709 -13.90 -14.40 -8.85
C ARG A 709 -12.81 -15.44 -8.97
N ALA A 710 -12.51 -15.89 -10.18
CA ALA A 710 -11.33 -16.70 -10.46
C ALA A 710 -10.04 -15.97 -10.09
N VAL A 711 -8.98 -16.69 -9.83
CA VAL A 711 -7.67 -16.14 -9.44
C VAL A 711 -7.13 -15.11 -10.43
N ARG A 712 -7.48 -15.23 -11.72
CA ARG A 712 -7.09 -14.29 -12.79
C ARG A 712 -8.10 -13.18 -13.07
N GLY A 713 -9.09 -12.99 -12.20
CA GLY A 713 -10.00 -11.86 -12.23
C GLY A 713 -11.28 -12.04 -13.04
N SER A 714 -11.43 -13.12 -13.83
CA SER A 714 -12.70 -13.48 -14.50
C SER A 714 -13.75 -13.91 -13.48
N ALA A 715 -15.02 -14.03 -13.92
CA ALA A 715 -16.06 -14.68 -13.11
C ALA A 715 -15.63 -16.12 -12.77
N LEU A 716 -15.98 -16.59 -11.58
CA LEU A 716 -15.82 -18.00 -11.22
C LEU A 716 -16.66 -18.86 -12.19
N SER A 717 -16.02 -19.75 -12.93
CA SER A 717 -16.71 -20.57 -13.93
C SER A 717 -16.11 -21.96 -14.03
N VAL A 718 -16.94 -22.98 -13.85
CA VAL A 718 -16.51 -24.38 -13.94
C VAL A 718 -17.54 -25.17 -14.74
N GLY A 719 -17.09 -25.88 -15.79
CA GLY A 719 -17.93 -26.68 -16.66
C GLY A 719 -19.01 -25.87 -17.40
N GLY A 720 -18.73 -24.61 -17.74
CA GLY A 720 -19.62 -23.69 -18.42
C GLY A 720 -20.70 -23.06 -17.53
N LYS A 721 -20.60 -23.21 -16.20
CA LYS A 721 -21.50 -22.60 -15.23
C LYS A 721 -20.78 -21.55 -14.42
N GLU A 722 -21.32 -20.33 -14.38
CA GLU A 722 -20.81 -19.23 -13.56
C GLU A 722 -21.38 -19.27 -12.14
N TYR A 723 -20.58 -18.77 -11.19
CA TYR A 723 -20.90 -18.70 -9.76
C TYR A 723 -20.60 -17.31 -9.21
N ALA A 724 -21.50 -16.78 -8.39
CA ALA A 724 -21.39 -15.43 -7.84
C ALA A 724 -20.54 -15.36 -6.56
N LYS A 725 -20.40 -16.47 -5.84
CA LYS A 725 -19.71 -16.56 -4.56
C LYS A 725 -18.66 -17.67 -4.59
N GLY A 726 -17.57 -17.46 -3.89
CA GLY A 726 -16.50 -18.43 -3.77
C GLY A 726 -15.12 -17.82 -3.77
N ILE A 727 -14.11 -18.64 -3.87
CA ILE A 727 -12.71 -18.22 -3.97
C ILE A 727 -12.03 -18.92 -5.14
N GLY A 728 -11.30 -18.13 -5.94
CA GLY A 728 -10.43 -18.63 -6.99
C GLY A 728 -9.00 -18.75 -6.48
N THR A 729 -8.39 -19.92 -6.71
CA THR A 729 -7.03 -20.25 -6.29
C THR A 729 -6.22 -20.80 -7.47
N LEU A 730 -4.96 -21.11 -7.23
CA LEU A 730 -4.12 -21.87 -8.15
C LEU A 730 -4.15 -23.36 -7.80
N SER A 731 -3.75 -24.20 -8.76
CA SER A 731 -3.70 -25.66 -8.59
C SER A 731 -2.65 -26.14 -7.57
N GLU A 732 -1.80 -25.24 -7.05
CA GLU A 732 -1.01 -25.48 -5.85
C GLU A 732 -1.34 -24.37 -4.87
N SER A 733 -2.29 -24.66 -3.96
CA SER A 733 -2.72 -23.68 -2.98
C SER A 733 -3.18 -24.31 -1.68
N GLN A 734 -3.02 -23.55 -0.61
CA GLN A 734 -3.55 -23.82 0.72
C GLN A 734 -4.08 -22.54 1.33
N VAL A 735 -5.36 -22.53 1.70
CA VAL A 735 -6.03 -21.39 2.32
C VAL A 735 -6.65 -21.84 3.63
N SER A 736 -6.21 -21.27 4.75
CA SER A 736 -6.70 -21.61 6.08
C SER A 736 -7.62 -20.52 6.63
N TYR A 737 -8.66 -20.94 7.36
CA TYR A 737 -9.62 -20.08 8.06
C TYR A 737 -9.82 -20.56 9.48
N ARG A 738 -9.89 -19.61 10.42
CA ARG A 738 -10.27 -19.94 11.81
C ARG A 738 -11.78 -19.89 11.94
N ILE A 739 -12.38 -21.02 12.26
CA ILE A 739 -13.83 -21.20 12.36
C ILE A 739 -14.34 -21.56 13.77
N PHE A 740 -13.41 -21.69 14.73
CA PHE A 740 -13.67 -21.79 16.19
C PHE A 740 -14.62 -22.92 16.62
N GLY A 741 -14.73 -23.99 15.86
CA GLY A 741 -15.72 -25.04 16.14
C GLY A 741 -17.19 -24.59 16.05
N SER A 742 -17.44 -23.41 15.49
CA SER A 742 -18.76 -22.76 15.52
C SER A 742 -19.72 -23.25 14.41
N PHE A 743 -19.22 -23.98 13.45
CA PHE A 743 -20.00 -24.46 12.29
C PHE A 743 -20.07 -25.98 12.25
N ALA A 744 -21.18 -26.47 11.76
CA ALA A 744 -21.41 -27.92 11.61
C ALA A 744 -20.97 -28.44 10.27
N ARG A 745 -21.11 -27.64 9.21
CA ARG A 745 -20.92 -28.14 7.83
C ARG A 745 -20.28 -27.10 6.94
N LEU A 746 -19.36 -27.55 6.08
CA LEU A 746 -18.94 -26.86 4.88
C LEU A 746 -19.70 -27.40 3.67
N GLU A 747 -20.35 -26.51 2.91
CA GLU A 747 -20.93 -26.83 1.61
C GLU A 747 -20.21 -26.00 0.54
N ALA A 748 -19.83 -26.65 -0.56
CA ALA A 748 -19.16 -26.03 -1.68
C ALA A 748 -19.38 -26.82 -2.97
N SER A 749 -18.92 -26.30 -4.08
CA SER A 749 -18.59 -27.08 -5.26
C SER A 749 -17.14 -26.75 -5.67
N VAL A 750 -16.43 -27.69 -6.26
CA VAL A 750 -15.02 -27.49 -6.64
C VAL A 750 -14.76 -27.91 -8.08
N GLY A 751 -13.82 -27.26 -8.72
CA GLY A 751 -13.39 -27.61 -10.05
C GLY A 751 -12.29 -26.71 -10.58
N LEU A 752 -11.71 -27.11 -11.72
CA LEU A 752 -10.79 -26.26 -12.44
C LEU A 752 -11.56 -25.20 -13.23
N ASP A 753 -11.14 -23.93 -13.11
CA ASP A 753 -11.77 -22.80 -13.77
C ASP A 753 -11.75 -22.93 -15.30
N ASP A 754 -12.82 -22.50 -15.96
CA ASP A 754 -12.94 -22.56 -17.42
C ASP A 754 -11.90 -21.68 -18.14
N GLY A 755 -11.31 -20.70 -17.45
CA GLY A 755 -10.21 -19.85 -17.90
C GLY A 755 -8.86 -20.56 -17.99
N VAL A 756 -8.77 -21.83 -17.55
CA VAL A 756 -7.59 -22.68 -17.76
C VAL A 756 -7.30 -22.78 -19.25
N ARG A 757 -6.03 -22.55 -19.62
CA ARG A 757 -5.59 -22.56 -21.03
C ARG A 757 -5.97 -23.85 -21.74
N ARG A 758 -6.53 -23.76 -22.93
CA ARG A 758 -7.04 -24.90 -23.73
C ARG A 758 -6.08 -26.07 -23.98
N ARG A 759 -4.79 -25.91 -23.69
CA ARG A 759 -3.74 -26.90 -23.91
C ARG A 759 -3.07 -27.42 -22.65
N SER A 760 -3.44 -26.89 -21.49
CA SER A 760 -2.95 -27.44 -20.23
C SER A 760 -3.63 -28.80 -20.00
N PRO A 761 -2.89 -29.86 -19.68
CA PRO A 761 -3.45 -31.12 -19.18
C PRO A 761 -3.90 -30.98 -17.72
N ALA A 762 -4.42 -29.83 -17.36
CA ALA A 762 -4.77 -29.44 -16.00
C ALA A 762 -5.55 -30.52 -15.26
N GLN A 763 -4.98 -30.99 -14.18
CA GLN A 763 -5.58 -31.96 -13.26
C GLN A 763 -5.21 -31.58 -11.82
N ALA A 764 -6.20 -31.53 -10.96
CA ALA A 764 -5.98 -31.24 -9.56
C ALA A 764 -6.86 -32.08 -8.64
N ILE A 765 -6.43 -32.19 -7.41
CA ILE A 765 -7.16 -32.82 -6.29
C ILE A 765 -7.46 -31.71 -5.28
N PHE A 766 -8.72 -31.65 -4.88
CA PHE A 766 -9.20 -30.73 -3.84
C PHE A 766 -9.31 -31.47 -2.53
N GLU A 767 -8.93 -30.84 -1.44
CA GLU A 767 -8.96 -31.44 -0.12
C GLU A 767 -9.43 -30.42 0.91
N VAL A 768 -10.28 -30.86 1.81
CA VAL A 768 -10.71 -30.10 2.99
C VAL A 768 -10.06 -30.73 4.21
N ARG A 769 -9.35 -29.93 4.99
CA ARG A 769 -8.76 -30.36 6.26
C ARG A 769 -9.38 -29.58 7.41
N GLY A 770 -9.56 -30.24 8.53
CA GLY A 770 -9.94 -29.68 9.82
C GLY A 770 -8.86 -30.00 10.85
N ASP A 771 -8.29 -29.00 11.50
CA ASP A 771 -7.21 -29.11 12.49
C ASP A 771 -6.06 -30.02 11.97
N GLY A 772 -5.68 -29.80 10.71
CA GLY A 772 -4.62 -30.54 10.02
C GLY A 772 -5.00 -31.94 9.53
N LYS A 773 -6.21 -32.46 9.82
CA LYS A 773 -6.67 -33.78 9.38
C LYS A 773 -7.54 -33.67 8.14
N THR A 774 -7.32 -34.54 7.16
CA THR A 774 -8.16 -34.65 5.97
C THR A 774 -9.58 -35.08 6.37
N LEU A 775 -10.56 -34.22 6.07
CA LEU A 775 -11.98 -34.50 6.27
C LEU A 775 -12.65 -34.94 4.98
N TRP A 776 -12.19 -34.42 3.86
CA TRP A 776 -12.70 -34.76 2.53
C TRP A 776 -11.62 -34.58 1.49
N ARG A 777 -11.66 -35.38 0.44
CA ARG A 777 -10.74 -35.30 -0.69
C ARG A 777 -11.48 -35.73 -1.98
N SER A 778 -11.29 -34.97 -3.05
CA SER A 778 -11.84 -35.32 -4.36
C SER A 778 -11.05 -36.45 -5.03
N ASP A 779 -11.63 -37.08 -6.02
CA ASP A 779 -10.90 -37.74 -7.09
C ASP A 779 -10.10 -36.68 -7.89
N THR A 780 -9.29 -37.14 -8.83
CA THR A 780 -8.61 -36.24 -9.76
C THR A 780 -9.62 -35.55 -10.66
N LEU A 781 -9.72 -34.22 -10.56
CA LEU A 781 -10.57 -33.40 -11.41
C LEU A 781 -9.75 -32.87 -12.58
N SER A 782 -10.37 -32.91 -13.76
CA SER A 782 -9.76 -32.48 -15.00
C SER A 782 -10.46 -31.21 -15.50
N ARG A 783 -9.73 -30.43 -16.28
CA ARG A 783 -10.28 -29.27 -16.97
C ARG A 783 -11.55 -29.62 -17.78
N GLY A 784 -12.56 -28.74 -17.69
CA GLY A 784 -13.82 -28.88 -18.41
C GLY A 784 -14.79 -29.90 -17.81
N SER A 785 -14.41 -30.54 -16.69
CA SER A 785 -15.35 -31.37 -15.91
C SER A 785 -16.35 -30.47 -15.21
N ALA A 786 -17.55 -31.01 -14.99
CA ALA A 786 -18.54 -30.33 -14.15
C ALA A 786 -18.03 -30.17 -12.71
N ALA A 787 -18.46 -29.12 -12.05
CA ALA A 787 -18.10 -28.87 -10.66
C ALA A 787 -18.59 -30.03 -9.77
N VAL A 788 -17.74 -30.46 -8.86
CA VAL A 788 -18.02 -31.57 -7.93
C VAL A 788 -18.54 -30.99 -6.62
N PRO A 789 -19.73 -31.41 -6.15
CA PRO A 789 -20.28 -30.94 -4.88
C PRO A 789 -19.47 -31.48 -3.70
N VAL A 790 -19.29 -30.62 -2.70
CA VAL A 790 -18.62 -30.91 -1.44
C VAL A 790 -19.60 -30.65 -0.30
N SER A 791 -19.73 -31.63 0.59
CA SER A 791 -20.47 -31.46 1.85
C SER A 791 -19.70 -32.20 2.95
N VAL A 792 -19.14 -31.45 3.88
CA VAL A 792 -18.21 -31.96 4.88
C VAL A 792 -18.65 -31.53 6.26
N ASP A 793 -18.69 -32.48 7.20
CA ASP A 793 -18.88 -32.21 8.61
C ASP A 793 -17.61 -31.53 9.16
N VAL A 794 -17.75 -30.32 9.64
CA VAL A 794 -16.70 -29.51 10.26
C VAL A 794 -17.01 -29.21 11.73
N SER A 795 -17.88 -30.01 12.35
CA SER A 795 -18.25 -29.84 13.76
C SER A 795 -17.02 -29.92 14.65
N GLY A 796 -16.81 -28.92 15.48
CA GLY A 796 -15.70 -28.82 16.41
C GLY A 796 -14.34 -28.52 15.82
N VAL A 797 -14.25 -28.24 14.51
CA VAL A 797 -13.02 -27.81 13.83
C VAL A 797 -12.69 -26.37 14.21
N ASP A 798 -11.49 -26.11 14.72
CA ASP A 798 -11.00 -24.76 15.02
C ASP A 798 -10.41 -24.11 13.77
N GLU A 799 -9.57 -24.84 13.04
CA GLU A 799 -8.94 -24.39 11.80
C GLU A 799 -9.37 -25.23 10.61
N LEU A 800 -10.02 -24.59 9.64
CA LEU A 800 -10.40 -25.16 8.36
C LEU A 800 -9.38 -24.78 7.31
N THR A 801 -8.84 -25.77 6.58
CA THR A 801 -7.90 -25.56 5.49
C THR A 801 -8.45 -26.14 4.18
N LEU A 802 -8.48 -25.33 3.14
CA LEU A 802 -8.83 -25.69 1.78
C LEU A 802 -7.54 -25.85 0.97
N VAL A 803 -7.33 -27.01 0.39
CA VAL A 803 -6.09 -27.37 -0.31
C VAL A 803 -6.39 -27.77 -1.74
N VAL A 804 -5.61 -27.28 -2.67
CA VAL A 804 -5.60 -27.76 -4.07
C VAL A 804 -4.19 -28.23 -4.39
N THR A 805 -4.09 -29.47 -4.89
CA THR A 805 -2.81 -30.09 -5.25
C THR A 805 -2.82 -30.48 -6.72
N PRO A 806 -1.85 -30.05 -7.53
CA PRO A 806 -1.74 -30.47 -8.93
C PRO A 806 -1.37 -31.96 -9.02
N VAL A 807 -1.96 -32.68 -9.97
CA VAL A 807 -1.62 -34.08 -10.23
C VAL A 807 -0.42 -34.20 -11.17
N VAL A 808 -0.31 -33.26 -12.11
CA VAL A 808 0.86 -33.09 -12.97
C VAL A 808 1.61 -31.88 -12.45
N GLN A 809 2.91 -32.04 -12.09
CA GLN A 809 3.72 -30.92 -11.64
C GLN A 809 3.74 -29.82 -12.71
N PRO A 810 3.45 -28.57 -12.35
CA PRO A 810 3.57 -27.46 -13.29
C PRO A 810 4.98 -27.48 -13.89
N ASN A 811 5.08 -27.28 -15.18
CA ASN A 811 6.37 -27.00 -15.81
C ASN A 811 6.95 -25.74 -15.15
N THR A 812 8.26 -25.66 -15.00
CA THR A 812 8.98 -24.62 -14.22
C THR A 812 8.74 -23.17 -14.64
N ASP A 813 7.92 -22.92 -15.65
CA ASP A 813 7.42 -21.60 -15.99
C ASP A 813 6.27 -21.24 -15.06
N ARG A 814 6.47 -20.25 -14.19
CA ARG A 814 5.49 -19.69 -13.23
C ARG A 814 4.13 -19.33 -13.84
N ASP A 815 4.03 -19.26 -15.16
CA ASP A 815 2.81 -18.96 -15.92
C ASP A 815 1.85 -20.15 -16.10
N ASP A 816 2.20 -21.35 -15.66
CA ASP A 816 1.47 -22.58 -15.96
C ASP A 816 0.66 -23.18 -14.81
N SER A 817 0.59 -22.49 -13.65
CA SER A 817 -0.32 -22.89 -12.58
C SER A 817 -1.76 -22.73 -13.01
N ASP A 818 -2.54 -23.79 -12.90
CA ASP A 818 -3.93 -23.83 -13.38
C ASP A 818 -4.89 -23.21 -12.36
N PRO A 819 -5.79 -22.29 -12.77
CA PRO A 819 -6.84 -21.76 -11.90
C PRO A 819 -7.80 -22.87 -11.41
N ALA A 820 -8.14 -22.80 -10.14
CA ALA A 820 -8.97 -23.75 -9.43
C ALA A 820 -9.91 -23.04 -8.46
N ASP A 821 -11.19 -23.42 -8.45
CA ASP A 821 -12.21 -22.66 -7.76
C ASP A 821 -12.89 -23.48 -6.66
N TRP A 822 -13.14 -22.81 -5.53
CA TRP A 822 -14.08 -23.22 -4.49
C TRP A 822 -15.35 -22.39 -4.62
N LEU A 823 -16.39 -22.96 -5.20
CA LEU A 823 -17.60 -22.31 -5.68
C LEU A 823 -18.72 -22.42 -4.64
N ASP A 824 -19.46 -21.35 -4.43
CA ASP A 824 -20.53 -21.24 -3.42
C ASP A 824 -20.13 -21.81 -2.05
N ALA A 825 -18.82 -21.74 -1.74
CA ALA A 825 -18.26 -22.30 -0.51
C ALA A 825 -18.75 -21.51 0.70
N ARG A 826 -19.54 -22.20 1.56
CA ARG A 826 -20.14 -21.61 2.74
C ARG A 826 -20.10 -22.54 3.95
N LEU A 827 -19.92 -21.95 5.11
CA LEU A 827 -20.06 -22.61 6.39
C LEU A 827 -21.49 -22.45 6.89
N ILE A 828 -22.04 -23.52 7.45
CA ILE A 828 -23.40 -23.57 8.02
C ILE A 828 -23.25 -23.86 9.51
N ALA A 829 -23.85 -23.00 10.32
CA ALA A 829 -23.85 -23.19 11.78
C ALA A 829 -24.57 -24.47 12.20
N SER A 830 -24.20 -24.97 13.36
CA SER A 830 -25.00 -26.03 14.02
C SER A 830 -26.39 -25.48 14.25
N PRO A 831 -27.46 -26.23 13.95
CA PRO A 831 -28.77 -25.87 14.40
C PRO A 831 -28.69 -25.59 15.92
N THR A 832 -29.12 -24.42 16.35
CA THR A 832 -29.16 -24.07 17.79
C THR A 832 -30.02 -25.12 18.46
N GLY A 833 -29.36 -26.17 18.93
CA GLY A 833 -29.99 -27.25 19.65
C GLY A 833 -30.50 -26.70 20.97
N SER A 834 -31.78 -26.82 21.19
CA SER A 834 -32.41 -26.86 22.50
C SER A 834 -31.46 -27.51 23.50
N GLY A 835 -31.18 -26.83 24.59
CA GLY A 835 -30.26 -27.13 25.66
C GLY A 835 -30.12 -28.63 26.03
N LEU A 836 -28.92 -28.94 26.42
CA LEU A 836 -28.64 -29.94 27.43
C LEU A 836 -27.88 -29.27 28.59
#